data_f5f46ca70042d8bd8c594e1b58208793
#
_entry.id   f5f46ca70042d8bd8c594e1b58208793
#
_cell.length_a   1.000
_cell.length_b   1.000
_cell.length_c   1.000
_cell.angle_alpha   90.00
_cell.angle_beta   90.00
_cell.angle_gamma   90.00
#
_symmetry.space_group_name_H-M   'P 1'
#
loop_
_entity.id
_entity.type
_entity.pdbx_description
1 polymer ?
#
loop_
_entity_poly.entity_id
_entity_poly.type
_entity_poly.pdbx_seq_one_letter_code
_entity_poly.pdbx_strand_id
1 'polypeptide(L)'
;MSTEQVLNQKDSQLPKRARIVIIGGGVGGTSVAYHLAQMGESDVVLVDRNDLTSGSTFHSAGMVGQLRADPTLTKMNMHSASLYRELQQSETPPSWVECGSIKIASSPERMEEIRRQIGWAKTFGLDLHEISLTEIKERFPLINLEGVVGGCFMTTDGQVDPSQLALSMAAGARKKGVQIHTFTRVLEIKTIAGRVSAVVTDKGTIECEIVVNCGGIYAAEIARLVDVRIPIVPMSHQYLITENFLDPNAPIMASLRDPDNLIYFRQEVQGLLMGGYERTSKAWKTTRESLDEIPKNFNNMLLAEDWDRFEEIAANSQMRVPKMAELGIKSFINGPEAFTPDNEFCLGETEVGSFYVAAGYCAHGIAGAGGIGKVMAEWILGNEPPMDLWHMDIRRFGPAYRSPAFTLDRIQENYEQYYDIHYPQEERQSCRPHKVSPAYDWHKDHQAEFGEKASWERVNFYRNHVGTESNRPYGWAGKNWSSAVQLEHAATREGAGIFDESSFAKLEVSGLRASQFLEFVCANDVVKGVGRAVYTQALNSKGGIECDFTVTQIENDRFLIITGTAFAHHDAGWLHKLRREHGFDDVQIEDRTEQLAIFGIWGPKSREILQSLTSSDLSNQAFPFLHSKEIDINGVTIRATRITYVGELGWELYIPVKDAAPIWQLLYKSGGFPCGYRAIESLRLEKGYLAWGGEINTEYNPYEAGLAFAISKKKSDFYGAKALSNLKSPTRRLVQIVFDDIKQVPLGSEPIRSNNQVIGRIKSGGQGYTVNKAIAFAYLPIEFTEPGTKLDVEFFGVWHQGYVAQM
;
A
#
# COMPACT_ATOMS: atom_id res chain seq x y z
N MET A 1 29.21 28.60 15.04
CA MET A 1 28.42 28.35 16.27
C MET A 1 28.75 26.93 16.73
N SER A 2 28.93 26.71 18.03
CA SER A 2 29.14 25.34 18.53
C SER A 2 27.87 24.51 18.36
N THR A 3 28.00 23.21 18.30
CA THR A 3 26.86 22.25 18.15
C THR A 3 25.80 22.47 19.23
N GLU A 4 26.24 22.76 20.45
CA GLU A 4 25.38 23.13 21.58
C GLU A 4 24.63 24.46 21.37
N GLN A 5 25.23 25.43 20.70
CA GLN A 5 24.56 26.70 20.35
C GLN A 5 23.52 26.54 19.26
N VAL A 6 23.73 25.64 18.29
CA VAL A 6 22.76 25.34 17.23
C VAL A 6 21.58 24.54 17.78
N LEU A 7 21.81 23.61 18.69
CA LEU A 7 20.76 22.83 19.35
C LEU A 7 19.96 23.62 20.38
N ASN A 8 20.61 24.58 21.06
CA ASN A 8 20.02 25.40 22.12
C ASN A 8 19.51 26.78 21.66
N GLN A 9 19.54 27.08 20.37
CA GLN A 9 18.97 28.32 19.85
C GLN A 9 17.43 28.26 20.04
N LYS A 10 16.96 28.78 21.15
CA LYS A 10 15.53 29.07 21.38
C LYS A 10 15.15 30.19 20.43
N ASP A 11 14.37 29.89 19.39
CA ASP A 11 13.79 30.92 18.54
C ASP A 11 12.92 31.81 19.43
N SER A 12 13.28 33.08 19.52
CA SER A 12 12.84 33.95 20.57
C SER A 12 11.39 34.43 20.46
N GLN A 13 10.76 34.28 19.31
CA GLN A 13 9.36 34.66 19.09
C GLN A 13 8.72 33.80 17.99
N LEU A 14 7.51 33.30 18.26
CA LEU A 14 6.71 32.57 17.27
C LEU A 14 6.38 33.48 16.07
N PRO A 15 6.68 33.09 14.82
CA PRO A 15 6.36 33.91 13.67
C PRO A 15 4.85 34.01 13.47
N LYS A 16 4.38 35.16 12.98
CA LYS A 16 2.94 35.35 12.66
C LYS A 16 2.51 34.64 11.38
N ARG A 17 3.46 34.30 10.51
CA ARG A 17 3.23 33.67 9.22
C ARG A 17 4.37 32.72 8.86
N ALA A 18 4.05 31.60 8.22
CA ALA A 18 4.98 30.71 7.54
C ALA A 18 4.25 30.04 6.37
N ARG A 19 4.94 29.70 5.30
CA ARG A 19 4.32 28.96 4.21
C ARG A 19 3.89 27.55 4.67
N ILE A 20 4.77 26.86 5.40
CA ILE A 20 4.55 25.48 5.85
C ILE A 20 4.69 25.40 7.37
N VAL A 21 3.69 24.81 8.04
CA VAL A 21 3.77 24.48 9.46
C VAL A 21 3.80 22.96 9.63
N ILE A 22 4.85 22.43 10.26
CA ILE A 22 5.01 21.02 10.62
C ILE A 22 4.65 20.86 12.10
N ILE A 23 3.75 19.92 12.41
CA ILE A 23 3.31 19.64 13.79
C ILE A 23 3.91 18.31 14.22
N GLY A 24 4.85 18.36 15.17
CA GLY A 24 5.55 17.19 15.72
C GLY A 24 7.04 17.18 15.41
N GLY A 25 7.87 17.16 16.45
CA GLY A 25 9.35 17.18 16.40
C GLY A 25 10.00 15.81 16.60
N GLY A 26 9.29 14.73 16.29
CA GLY A 26 9.86 13.39 16.21
C GLY A 26 10.66 13.19 14.93
N VAL A 27 11.16 11.97 14.71
CA VAL A 27 11.99 11.61 13.55
C VAL A 27 11.32 11.90 12.20
N GLY A 28 10.00 11.73 12.08
CA GLY A 28 9.26 12.05 10.86
C GLY A 28 9.22 13.55 10.57
N GLY A 29 8.83 14.37 11.55
CA GLY A 29 8.72 15.83 11.35
C GLY A 29 10.07 16.52 11.14
N THR A 30 11.11 16.10 11.86
CA THR A 30 12.48 16.61 11.65
C THR A 30 13.01 16.20 10.28
N SER A 31 12.66 15.02 9.77
CA SER A 31 13.03 14.58 8.43
C SER A 31 12.32 15.38 7.33
N VAL A 32 11.00 15.61 7.47
CA VAL A 32 10.25 16.47 6.54
C VAL A 32 10.86 17.89 6.51
N ALA A 33 11.12 18.49 7.67
CA ALA A 33 11.76 19.80 7.79
C ALA A 33 13.14 19.84 7.11
N TYR A 34 13.96 18.80 7.33
CA TYR A 34 15.28 18.66 6.73
C TYR A 34 15.20 18.64 5.21
N HIS A 35 14.34 17.78 4.62
CA HIS A 35 14.27 17.62 3.18
C HIS A 35 13.65 18.84 2.48
N LEU A 36 12.64 19.50 3.08
CA LEU A 36 12.13 20.79 2.59
C LEU A 36 13.26 21.80 2.50
N ALA A 37 14.03 21.93 3.56
CA ALA A 37 15.18 22.84 3.62
C ALA A 37 16.28 22.48 2.60
N GLN A 38 16.56 21.17 2.39
CA GLN A 38 17.50 20.71 1.38
C GLN A 38 17.04 21.07 -0.04
N MET A 39 15.73 21.08 -0.29
CA MET A 39 15.12 21.45 -1.57
C MET A 39 14.94 22.98 -1.75
N GLY A 40 15.43 23.78 -0.81
CA GLY A 40 15.43 25.24 -0.89
C GLY A 40 14.19 25.92 -0.28
N GLU A 41 13.28 25.16 0.36
CA GLU A 41 12.15 25.73 1.08
C GLU A 41 12.51 25.99 2.52
N SER A 42 12.61 27.27 2.89
CA SER A 42 13.00 27.72 4.22
C SER A 42 11.89 28.44 5.00
N ASP A 43 10.78 28.83 4.34
CA ASP A 43 9.62 29.40 5.01
C ASP A 43 8.79 28.31 5.69
N VAL A 44 9.47 27.61 6.60
CA VAL A 44 8.97 26.43 7.33
C VAL A 44 9.12 26.66 8.82
N VAL A 45 8.04 26.37 9.54
CA VAL A 45 8.01 26.35 11.00
C VAL A 45 7.64 24.96 11.47
N LEU A 46 8.50 24.36 12.31
CA LEU A 46 8.17 23.15 13.04
C LEU A 46 7.80 23.50 14.48
N VAL A 47 6.64 23.03 14.93
CA VAL A 47 6.19 23.16 16.32
C VAL A 47 6.08 21.81 17.00
N ASP A 48 6.53 21.70 18.24
CA ASP A 48 6.29 20.55 19.10
C ASP A 48 5.76 20.99 20.45
N ARG A 49 4.79 20.23 20.97
CA ARG A 49 4.19 20.50 22.30
C ARG A 49 5.16 20.33 23.46
N ASN A 50 6.22 19.54 23.24
CA ASN A 50 7.27 19.24 24.19
C ASN A 50 8.65 19.52 23.57
N ASP A 51 9.70 18.84 24.03
CA ASP A 51 11.00 18.88 23.39
C ASP A 51 11.04 17.93 22.17
N LEU A 52 12.03 18.12 21.31
CA LEU A 52 12.25 17.21 20.18
C LEU A 52 12.43 15.78 20.68
N THR A 53 12.00 14.82 19.88
CA THR A 53 12.12 13.36 20.12
C THR A 53 11.31 12.79 21.28
N SER A 54 10.57 13.58 22.01
CA SER A 54 9.89 13.20 23.27
C SER A 54 8.68 12.25 23.12
N GLY A 55 8.28 11.91 21.87
CA GLY A 55 7.27 10.90 21.55
C GLY A 55 7.92 9.51 21.39
N SER A 56 7.42 8.71 20.41
CA SER A 56 7.94 7.34 20.18
C SER A 56 9.40 7.29 19.71
N THR A 57 9.98 8.39 19.25
CA THR A 57 11.35 8.42 18.72
C THR A 57 12.37 8.00 19.77
N PHE A 58 12.32 8.51 21.02
CA PHE A 58 13.36 8.27 22.01
C PHE A 58 13.44 6.81 22.48
N HIS A 59 12.34 6.06 22.38
CA HIS A 59 12.28 4.67 22.81
C HIS A 59 12.27 3.66 21.64
N SER A 60 12.63 4.08 20.44
CA SER A 60 12.74 3.18 19.28
C SER A 60 14.01 2.34 19.34
N ALA A 61 13.94 1.10 18.85
CA ALA A 61 15.07 0.16 18.89
C ALA A 61 16.25 0.53 17.96
N GLY A 62 16.11 1.47 17.04
CA GLY A 62 17.17 2.03 16.22
C GLY A 62 17.73 1.11 15.13
N MET A 63 17.07 0.00 14.81
CA MET A 63 17.47 -0.91 13.72
C MET A 63 17.04 -0.37 12.36
N VAL A 64 17.94 -0.40 11.37
CA VAL A 64 17.71 0.10 10.02
C VAL A 64 17.94 -1.02 9.01
N GLY A 65 16.85 -1.61 8.54
CA GLY A 65 16.85 -2.61 7.48
C GLY A 65 16.24 -2.04 6.19
N GLN A 66 16.88 -2.30 5.05
CA GLN A 66 16.54 -1.68 3.77
C GLN A 66 15.44 -2.42 3.03
N LEU A 67 15.57 -3.75 2.88
CA LEU A 67 14.64 -4.55 2.07
C LEU A 67 13.28 -4.70 2.76
N ARG A 68 12.20 -4.50 1.98
CA ARG A 68 10.81 -4.72 2.37
C ARG A 68 10.05 -5.44 1.23
N ALA A 69 8.88 -5.98 1.56
CA ALA A 69 8.01 -6.60 0.56
C ALA A 69 7.50 -5.57 -0.48
N ASP A 70 7.22 -4.35 -0.03
CA ASP A 70 6.85 -3.25 -0.90
C ASP A 70 8.09 -2.60 -1.55
N PRO A 71 8.12 -2.48 -2.90
CA PRO A 71 9.24 -1.88 -3.62
C PRO A 71 9.47 -0.40 -3.31
N THR A 72 8.42 0.35 -3.06
CA THR A 72 8.49 1.77 -2.76
C THR A 72 9.10 1.98 -1.39
N LEU A 73 8.66 1.20 -0.40
CA LEU A 73 9.24 1.23 0.95
C LEU A 73 10.72 0.80 0.95
N THR A 74 11.09 -0.19 0.12
CA THR A 74 12.50 -0.56 -0.08
C THR A 74 13.32 0.63 -0.60
N LYS A 75 12.87 1.33 -1.63
CA LYS A 75 13.55 2.53 -2.16
C LYS A 75 13.68 3.64 -1.11
N MET A 76 12.63 3.85 -0.30
CA MET A 76 12.64 4.82 0.79
C MET A 76 13.66 4.46 1.87
N ASN A 77 13.72 3.19 2.28
CA ASN A 77 14.69 2.71 3.26
C ASN A 77 16.14 2.75 2.74
N MET A 78 16.36 2.45 1.46
CA MET A 78 17.67 2.61 0.82
C MET A 78 18.12 4.08 0.85
N HIS A 79 17.22 5.03 0.57
CA HIS A 79 17.51 6.45 0.72
C HIS A 79 17.84 6.81 2.17
N SER A 80 17.08 6.26 3.14
CA SER A 80 17.34 6.48 4.58
C SER A 80 18.74 6.03 4.97
N ALA A 81 19.14 4.81 4.62
CA ALA A 81 20.49 4.28 4.93
C ALA A 81 21.60 5.13 4.29
N SER A 82 21.39 5.59 3.04
CA SER A 82 22.32 6.48 2.35
C SER A 82 22.45 7.83 3.07
N LEU A 83 21.31 8.43 3.45
CA LEU A 83 21.26 9.69 4.20
C LEU A 83 21.94 9.56 5.57
N TYR A 84 21.71 8.46 6.29
CA TYR A 84 22.31 8.29 7.63
C TYR A 84 23.83 8.14 7.55
N ARG A 85 24.35 7.48 6.53
CA ARG A 85 25.78 7.41 6.22
C ARG A 85 26.36 8.79 5.91
N GLU A 86 25.64 9.63 5.18
CA GLU A 86 26.02 11.02 4.91
C GLU A 86 26.00 11.86 6.17
N LEU A 87 24.90 11.81 6.95
CA LEU A 87 24.76 12.56 8.20
C LEU A 87 25.81 12.17 9.25
N GLN A 88 26.34 10.94 9.22
CA GLN A 88 27.44 10.52 10.11
C GLN A 88 28.70 11.36 9.94
N GLN A 89 28.88 12.02 8.80
CA GLN A 89 29.99 12.93 8.53
C GLN A 89 29.68 14.39 8.90
N SER A 90 28.49 14.67 9.43
CA SER A 90 28.05 16.01 9.81
C SER A 90 28.58 16.42 11.19
N GLU A 91 28.37 17.69 11.55
CA GLU A 91 28.74 18.21 12.90
C GLU A 91 27.88 17.59 14.03
N THR A 92 26.75 17.02 13.70
CA THR A 92 25.81 16.35 14.62
C THR A 92 25.52 14.93 14.11
N PRO A 93 26.48 14.00 14.25
CA PRO A 93 26.34 12.66 13.70
C PRO A 93 25.24 11.87 14.42
N PRO A 94 24.45 11.05 13.70
CA PRO A 94 23.36 10.27 14.27
C PRO A 94 23.82 8.95 14.92
N SER A 95 25.08 8.72 15.13
CA SER A 95 25.66 7.45 15.61
C SER A 95 25.33 6.26 14.71
N TRP A 96 25.37 6.47 13.39
CA TRP A 96 25.16 5.43 12.39
C TRP A 96 26.31 4.41 12.40
N VAL A 97 25.95 3.13 12.48
CA VAL A 97 26.86 2.00 12.39
C VAL A 97 26.33 1.00 11.37
N GLU A 98 27.07 0.81 10.28
CA GLU A 98 26.77 -0.17 9.24
C GLU A 98 27.31 -1.55 9.65
N CYS A 99 26.59 -2.23 10.54
CA CYS A 99 27.00 -3.52 11.10
C CYS A 99 26.44 -4.73 10.31
N GLY A 100 25.58 -4.47 9.33
CA GLY A 100 24.84 -5.51 8.64
C GLY A 100 23.67 -6.07 9.48
N SER A 101 22.85 -6.89 8.83
CA SER A 101 21.74 -7.58 9.48
C SER A 101 21.65 -9.04 9.07
N ILE A 102 21.38 -9.92 10.03
CA ILE A 102 21.14 -11.35 9.82
C ILE A 102 19.66 -11.59 10.03
N LYS A 103 19.02 -12.34 9.13
CA LYS A 103 17.72 -12.98 9.34
C LYS A 103 17.93 -14.49 9.27
N ILE A 104 17.55 -15.21 10.32
CA ILE A 104 17.65 -16.67 10.37
C ILE A 104 16.31 -17.32 10.10
N ALA A 105 16.38 -18.58 9.68
CA ALA A 105 15.24 -19.47 9.52
C ALA A 105 15.36 -20.64 10.52
N SER A 106 14.31 -20.88 11.26
CA SER A 106 14.15 -22.05 12.13
C SER A 106 13.18 -23.07 11.52
N SER A 107 12.71 -22.83 10.30
CA SER A 107 11.85 -23.73 9.52
C SER A 107 12.24 -23.71 8.03
N PRO A 108 11.96 -24.82 7.29
CA PRO A 108 12.16 -24.85 5.84
C PRO A 108 11.34 -23.76 5.11
N GLU A 109 10.11 -23.49 5.55
CA GLU A 109 9.22 -22.50 4.98
C GLU A 109 9.78 -21.08 5.12
N ARG A 110 10.38 -20.78 6.28
CA ARG A 110 11.08 -19.50 6.50
C ARG A 110 12.30 -19.36 5.59
N MET A 111 13.00 -20.47 5.33
CA MET A 111 14.14 -20.44 4.43
C MET A 111 13.69 -20.18 2.96
N GLU A 112 12.53 -20.71 2.56
CA GLU A 112 11.91 -20.37 1.28
C GLU A 112 11.59 -18.87 1.20
N GLU A 113 11.01 -18.28 2.25
CA GLU A 113 10.79 -16.82 2.34
C GLU A 113 12.11 -16.04 2.17
N ILE A 114 13.16 -16.45 2.86
CA ILE A 114 14.48 -15.82 2.77
C ILE A 114 15.01 -15.87 1.33
N ARG A 115 14.93 -17.01 0.66
CA ARG A 115 15.37 -17.14 -0.73
C ARG A 115 14.57 -16.25 -1.68
N ARG A 116 13.27 -16.10 -1.45
CA ARG A 116 12.44 -15.15 -2.18
C ARG A 116 12.89 -13.70 -1.95
N GLN A 117 13.20 -13.33 -0.71
CA GLN A 117 13.72 -12.00 -0.36
C GLN A 117 15.10 -11.72 -1.00
N ILE A 118 15.98 -12.71 -1.07
CA ILE A 118 17.24 -12.62 -1.80
C ILE A 118 17.01 -12.32 -3.30
N GLY A 119 16.02 -12.97 -3.89
CA GLY A 119 15.58 -12.66 -5.25
C GLY A 119 15.15 -11.20 -5.40
N TRP A 120 14.28 -10.71 -4.50
CA TRP A 120 13.84 -9.29 -4.53
C TRP A 120 15.01 -8.32 -4.42
N ALA A 121 15.96 -8.57 -3.50
CA ALA A 121 17.12 -7.72 -3.28
C ALA A 121 17.93 -7.47 -4.56
N LYS A 122 18.04 -8.47 -5.43
CA LYS A 122 18.72 -8.37 -6.74
C LYS A 122 18.09 -7.30 -7.64
N THR A 123 16.76 -7.07 -7.54
CA THR A 123 16.07 -6.06 -8.36
C THR A 123 16.37 -4.63 -7.93
N PHE A 124 16.96 -4.45 -6.75
CA PHE A 124 17.37 -3.15 -6.18
C PHE A 124 18.88 -2.99 -6.13
N GLY A 125 19.65 -4.00 -6.50
CA GLY A 125 21.11 -3.99 -6.36
C GLY A 125 21.59 -4.07 -4.90
N LEU A 126 20.74 -4.58 -4.00
CA LEU A 126 21.09 -4.81 -2.61
C LEU A 126 21.87 -6.12 -2.46
N ASP A 127 22.96 -6.07 -1.68
CA ASP A 127 23.80 -7.24 -1.38
C ASP A 127 23.21 -8.04 -0.22
N LEU A 128 22.14 -8.78 -0.52
CA LEU A 128 21.54 -9.77 0.36
C LEU A 128 21.84 -11.16 -0.16
N HIS A 129 22.47 -12.00 0.65
CA HIS A 129 22.88 -13.35 0.26
C HIS A 129 22.66 -14.37 1.38
N GLU A 130 22.49 -15.63 0.99
CA GLU A 130 22.40 -16.75 1.91
C GLU A 130 23.76 -16.98 2.58
N ILE A 131 23.77 -17.23 3.89
CA ILE A 131 24.97 -17.49 4.69
C ILE A 131 24.88 -18.80 5.44
N SER A 132 26.02 -19.45 5.65
CA SER A 132 26.15 -20.69 6.40
C SER A 132 25.96 -20.48 7.91
N LEU A 133 25.68 -21.58 8.64
CA LEU A 133 25.59 -21.54 10.11
C LEU A 133 26.90 -21.06 10.74
N THR A 134 28.05 -21.38 10.15
CA THR A 134 29.37 -20.90 10.60
C THR A 134 29.48 -19.40 10.47
N GLU A 135 29.09 -18.83 9.31
CA GLU A 135 29.08 -17.38 9.10
C GLU A 135 28.09 -16.65 9.99
N ILE A 136 26.91 -17.25 10.30
CA ILE A 136 25.98 -16.70 11.28
C ILE A 136 26.67 -16.60 12.65
N LYS A 137 27.37 -17.67 13.07
CA LYS A 137 28.07 -17.72 14.36
C LYS A 137 29.23 -16.72 14.43
N GLU A 138 29.95 -16.52 13.32
CA GLU A 138 31.04 -15.55 13.25
C GLU A 138 30.55 -14.11 13.38
N ARG A 139 29.39 -13.77 12.73
CA ARG A 139 28.82 -12.41 12.75
C ARG A 139 28.04 -12.10 14.02
N PHE A 140 27.48 -13.14 14.67
CA PHE A 140 26.79 -13.03 15.95
C PHE A 140 27.22 -14.16 16.90
N PRO A 141 28.38 -14.03 17.57
CA PRO A 141 29.02 -15.10 18.34
C PRO A 141 28.19 -15.66 19.50
N LEU A 142 27.21 -14.92 20.02
CA LEU A 142 26.39 -15.29 21.15
C LEU A 142 25.26 -16.26 20.80
N ILE A 143 24.98 -16.50 19.53
CA ILE A 143 23.84 -17.30 19.07
C ILE A 143 23.99 -18.80 19.42
N ASN A 144 22.91 -19.40 19.86
CA ASN A 144 22.71 -20.84 19.81
C ASN A 144 22.10 -21.22 18.47
N LEU A 145 22.74 -22.12 17.72
CA LEU A 145 22.33 -22.54 16.38
C LEU A 145 21.38 -23.75 16.38
N GLU A 146 21.01 -24.28 17.54
CA GLU A 146 20.09 -25.40 17.61
C GLU A 146 18.75 -25.05 16.94
N GLY A 147 18.28 -25.93 16.03
CA GLY A 147 17.06 -25.72 15.24
C GLY A 147 17.17 -24.67 14.15
N VAL A 148 18.30 -24.02 13.92
CA VAL A 148 18.49 -23.09 12.78
C VAL A 148 18.83 -23.88 11.53
N VAL A 149 18.06 -23.67 10.46
CA VAL A 149 18.24 -24.36 9.18
C VAL A 149 19.05 -23.53 8.17
N GLY A 150 19.19 -22.23 8.37
CA GLY A 150 19.93 -21.31 7.51
C GLY A 150 19.63 -19.85 7.83
N GLY A 151 20.13 -18.95 6.99
CA GLY A 151 19.87 -17.52 7.12
C GLY A 151 20.42 -16.70 5.96
N CYS A 152 20.21 -15.41 6.02
CA CYS A 152 20.77 -14.45 5.06
C CYS A 152 21.43 -13.28 5.78
N PHE A 153 22.30 -12.58 5.06
CA PHE A 153 23.02 -11.40 5.52
C PHE A 153 22.87 -10.26 4.53
N MET A 154 22.42 -9.11 5.04
CA MET A 154 22.40 -7.84 4.33
C MET A 154 23.59 -7.00 4.77
N THR A 155 24.52 -6.73 3.89
CA THR A 155 25.81 -6.09 4.23
C THR A 155 25.67 -4.63 4.63
N THR A 156 24.73 -3.91 4.02
CA THR A 156 24.58 -2.44 4.12
C THR A 156 23.47 -1.99 5.09
N ASP A 157 22.84 -2.92 5.79
CA ASP A 157 21.96 -2.61 6.91
C ASP A 157 22.76 -2.15 8.13
N GLY A 158 22.11 -1.49 9.06
CA GLY A 158 22.79 -0.98 10.25
C GLY A 158 21.88 -0.61 11.39
N GLN A 159 22.44 0.19 12.29
CA GLN A 159 21.73 0.75 13.44
C GLN A 159 22.13 2.20 13.66
N VAL A 160 21.26 2.94 14.35
CA VAL A 160 21.41 4.36 14.62
C VAL A 160 20.83 4.69 15.99
N ASP A 161 21.32 5.77 16.63
CA ASP A 161 20.61 6.34 17.76
C ASP A 161 19.40 7.13 17.25
N PRO A 162 18.16 6.77 17.61
CA PRO A 162 16.96 7.40 17.09
C PRO A 162 16.85 8.89 17.42
N SER A 163 17.22 9.26 18.64
CA SER A 163 17.17 10.67 19.09
C SER A 163 18.24 11.52 18.40
N GLN A 164 19.47 11.02 18.32
CA GLN A 164 20.55 11.69 17.60
C GLN A 164 20.23 11.87 16.12
N LEU A 165 19.59 10.89 15.49
CA LEU A 165 19.13 10.99 14.10
C LEU A 165 18.16 12.15 13.91
N ALA A 166 17.14 12.23 14.73
CA ALA A 166 16.15 13.34 14.66
C ALA A 166 16.80 14.71 14.93
N LEU A 167 17.69 14.78 15.91
CA LEU A 167 18.44 16.00 16.22
C LEU A 167 19.41 16.39 15.10
N SER A 168 20.06 15.44 14.46
CA SER A 168 20.93 15.67 13.28
C SER A 168 20.15 16.33 12.14
N MET A 169 18.98 15.78 11.80
CA MET A 169 18.11 16.36 10.77
C MET A 169 17.56 17.73 11.18
N ALA A 170 17.14 17.92 12.44
CA ALA A 170 16.71 19.22 12.95
C ALA A 170 17.81 20.28 12.85
N ALA A 171 19.05 19.93 13.20
CA ALA A 171 20.22 20.83 13.07
C ALA A 171 20.46 21.21 11.60
N GLY A 172 20.38 20.24 10.69
CA GLY A 172 20.52 20.48 9.25
C GLY A 172 19.42 21.39 8.69
N ALA A 173 18.17 21.24 9.13
CA ALA A 173 17.06 22.11 8.78
C ALA A 173 17.26 23.56 9.29
N ARG A 174 17.65 23.72 10.56
CA ARG A 174 17.95 25.05 11.16
C ARG A 174 19.05 25.79 10.42
N LYS A 175 20.13 25.10 10.04
CA LYS A 175 21.22 25.69 9.26
C LYS A 175 20.75 26.33 7.96
N LYS A 176 19.65 25.87 7.41
CA LYS A 176 19.03 26.35 6.16
C LYS A 176 17.83 27.28 6.38
N GLY A 177 17.55 27.69 7.62
CA GLY A 177 16.58 28.73 7.95
C GLY A 177 15.23 28.25 8.48
N VAL A 178 15.00 26.94 8.60
CA VAL A 178 13.79 26.40 9.24
C VAL A 178 13.75 26.79 10.72
N GLN A 179 12.62 27.34 11.18
CA GLN A 179 12.39 27.68 12.58
C GLN A 179 11.78 26.49 13.32
N ILE A 180 12.33 26.16 14.50
CA ILE A 180 11.85 25.04 15.32
C ILE A 180 11.47 25.58 16.72
N HIS A 181 10.20 25.49 17.05
CA HIS A 181 9.63 25.96 18.31
C HIS A 181 9.14 24.78 19.15
N THR A 182 9.92 24.39 20.14
CA THR A 182 9.56 23.42 21.17
C THR A 182 8.65 24.03 22.24
N PHE A 183 7.98 23.17 23.02
CA PHE A 183 7.01 23.57 24.05
C PHE A 183 5.93 24.51 23.50
N THR A 184 5.46 24.20 22.25
CA THR A 184 4.49 24.99 21.51
C THR A 184 3.37 24.08 21.07
N ARG A 185 2.27 24.08 21.80
CA ARG A 185 1.15 23.18 21.60
C ARG A 185 0.15 23.76 20.60
N VAL A 186 -0.21 22.97 19.58
CA VAL A 186 -1.32 23.31 18.68
C VAL A 186 -2.65 23.05 19.37
N LEU A 187 -3.55 24.04 19.29
CA LEU A 187 -4.87 24.04 19.92
C LEU A 187 -5.99 23.97 18.87
N GLU A 188 -5.78 24.60 17.70
CA GLU A 188 -6.75 24.68 16.61
C GLU A 188 -6.03 24.77 15.26
N ILE A 189 -6.61 24.21 14.21
CA ILE A 189 -6.20 24.44 12.83
C ILE A 189 -7.38 25.07 12.11
N LYS A 190 -7.21 26.30 11.61
CA LYS A 190 -8.25 27.03 10.88
C LYS A 190 -8.28 26.64 9.42
N THR A 191 -9.49 26.59 8.87
CA THR A 191 -9.73 26.32 7.45
C THR A 191 -10.58 27.42 6.82
N ILE A 192 -10.33 27.69 5.54
CA ILE A 192 -11.15 28.58 4.70
C ILE A 192 -11.42 27.85 3.39
N ALA A 193 -12.68 27.76 3.01
CA ALA A 193 -13.12 27.06 1.79
C ALA A 193 -12.52 25.63 1.65
N GLY A 194 -12.47 24.87 2.76
CA GLY A 194 -11.98 23.50 2.80
C GLY A 194 -10.46 23.34 2.69
N ARG A 195 -9.68 24.42 2.86
CA ARG A 195 -8.21 24.42 2.91
C ARG A 195 -7.69 24.99 4.22
N VAL A 196 -6.54 24.55 4.69
CA VAL A 196 -5.89 25.13 5.87
C VAL A 196 -5.52 26.60 5.62
N SER A 197 -5.57 27.41 6.68
CA SER A 197 -5.25 28.84 6.61
C SER A 197 -4.42 29.34 7.78
N ALA A 198 -4.49 28.70 8.95
CA ALA A 198 -3.68 29.07 10.11
C ALA A 198 -3.61 27.93 11.13
N VAL A 199 -2.55 27.92 11.94
CA VAL A 199 -2.38 27.09 13.13
C VAL A 199 -2.41 27.98 14.36
N VAL A 200 -3.32 27.69 15.30
CA VAL A 200 -3.41 28.37 16.59
C VAL A 200 -2.67 27.54 17.63
N THR A 201 -1.72 28.14 18.31
CA THR A 201 -0.95 27.52 19.38
C THR A 201 -1.21 28.19 20.71
N ASP A 202 -0.72 27.63 21.82
CA ASP A 202 -0.71 28.24 23.15
C ASP A 202 0.21 29.46 23.26
N LYS A 203 1.03 29.75 22.22
CA LYS A 203 1.93 30.92 22.16
C LYS A 203 1.55 31.94 21.10
N GLY A 204 0.52 31.67 20.29
CA GLY A 204 0.05 32.57 19.24
C GLY A 204 -0.42 31.84 18.00
N THR A 205 -0.80 32.61 17.00
CA THR A 205 -1.33 32.10 15.72
C THR A 205 -0.30 32.28 14.61
N ILE A 206 -0.13 31.23 13.77
CA ILE A 206 0.72 31.25 12.58
C ILE A 206 -0.22 31.11 11.37
N GLU A 207 -0.31 32.15 10.53
CA GLU A 207 -0.95 32.04 9.22
C GLU A 207 -0.11 31.14 8.32
N CYS A 208 -0.73 30.20 7.61
CA CYS A 208 0.01 29.26 6.77
C CYS A 208 -0.80 28.79 5.56
N GLU A 209 -0.08 28.31 4.55
CA GLU A 209 -0.66 27.72 3.34
C GLU A 209 -0.78 26.22 3.44
N ILE A 210 0.13 25.56 4.18
CA ILE A 210 0.25 24.11 4.28
C ILE A 210 0.50 23.72 5.75
N VAL A 211 -0.16 22.65 6.18
CA VAL A 211 0.07 22.01 7.48
C VAL A 211 0.47 20.56 7.27
N VAL A 212 1.53 20.10 7.93
CA VAL A 212 1.98 18.70 7.90
C VAL A 212 1.87 18.11 9.30
N ASN A 213 0.96 17.16 9.46
CA ASN A 213 0.75 16.45 10.71
C ASN A 213 1.75 15.29 10.85
N CYS A 214 2.82 15.52 11.60
CA CYS A 214 3.86 14.54 11.98
C CYS A 214 3.73 14.14 13.45
N GLY A 215 2.52 14.14 13.99
CA GLY A 215 2.23 13.98 15.42
C GLY A 215 2.45 12.57 15.99
N GLY A 216 2.90 11.59 15.18
CA GLY A 216 3.14 10.21 15.62
C GLY A 216 1.90 9.61 16.28
N ILE A 217 1.99 9.18 17.54
CA ILE A 217 0.85 8.64 18.31
C ILE A 217 -0.28 9.67 18.50
N TYR A 218 -0.01 10.98 18.40
CA TYR A 218 -1.00 12.06 18.50
C TYR A 218 -1.61 12.45 17.15
N ALA A 219 -1.20 11.85 16.04
CA ALA A 219 -1.62 12.28 14.71
C ALA A 219 -3.14 12.22 14.52
N ALA A 220 -3.81 11.22 15.09
CA ALA A 220 -5.27 11.11 15.05
C ALA A 220 -5.98 12.24 15.84
N GLU A 221 -5.42 12.70 16.97
CA GLU A 221 -5.95 13.85 17.74
C GLU A 221 -5.81 15.15 16.94
N ILE A 222 -4.64 15.38 16.34
CA ILE A 222 -4.36 16.57 15.53
C ILE A 222 -5.27 16.63 14.31
N ALA A 223 -5.51 15.51 13.66
CA ALA A 223 -6.40 15.44 12.49
C ALA A 223 -7.86 15.78 12.84
N ARG A 224 -8.32 15.41 14.03
CA ARG A 224 -9.67 15.78 14.51
C ARG A 224 -9.89 17.30 14.64
N LEU A 225 -8.82 18.10 14.74
CA LEU A 225 -8.92 19.56 14.75
C LEU A 225 -9.47 20.14 13.43
N VAL A 226 -9.45 19.36 12.36
CA VAL A 226 -10.01 19.70 11.04
C VAL A 226 -11.03 18.66 10.55
N ASP A 227 -11.61 17.88 11.49
CA ASP A 227 -12.60 16.83 11.24
C ASP A 227 -12.13 15.69 10.32
N VAL A 228 -10.83 15.48 10.20
CA VAL A 228 -10.22 14.36 9.49
C VAL A 228 -10.04 13.16 10.44
N ARG A 229 -10.33 11.97 9.95
CA ARG A 229 -10.13 10.70 10.68
C ARG A 229 -8.94 9.95 10.12
N ILE A 230 -7.94 9.75 10.96
CA ILE A 230 -6.75 8.95 10.64
C ILE A 230 -6.78 7.68 11.49
N PRO A 231 -6.75 6.47 10.89
CA PRO A 231 -6.85 5.20 11.61
C PRO A 231 -5.49 4.79 12.20
N ILE A 232 -5.00 5.54 13.17
CA ILE A 232 -3.77 5.27 13.89
C ILE A 232 -4.11 4.98 15.34
N VAL A 233 -3.60 3.87 15.86
CA VAL A 233 -3.74 3.45 17.26
C VAL A 233 -2.38 3.26 17.89
N PRO A 234 -2.14 3.83 19.08
CA PRO A 234 -0.95 3.53 19.86
C PRO A 234 -0.99 2.10 20.39
N MET A 235 -0.02 1.27 19.98
CA MET A 235 0.17 -0.10 20.46
C MET A 235 1.36 -0.16 21.41
N SER A 236 1.21 -0.89 22.50
CA SER A 236 2.29 -1.16 23.45
C SER A 236 3.31 -2.12 22.83
N HIS A 237 4.57 -1.71 22.75
CA HIS A 237 5.68 -2.53 22.24
C HIS A 237 6.83 -2.55 23.24
N GLN A 238 7.46 -3.72 23.41
CA GLN A 238 8.40 -3.95 24.49
C GLN A 238 9.75 -4.50 23.99
N TYR A 239 10.81 -4.06 24.67
CA TYR A 239 12.14 -4.64 24.57
C TYR A 239 12.94 -4.37 25.85
N LEU A 240 14.04 -5.09 26.03
CA LEU A 240 14.96 -4.86 27.14
C LEU A 240 16.37 -4.56 26.67
N ILE A 241 17.14 -3.91 27.53
CA ILE A 241 18.58 -3.70 27.38
C ILE A 241 19.27 -4.37 28.57
N THR A 242 20.29 -5.19 28.29
CA THR A 242 21.07 -5.89 29.31
C THR A 242 22.07 -4.94 29.96
N GLU A 243 22.59 -5.35 31.13
CA GLU A 243 23.83 -4.77 31.64
C GLU A 243 24.98 -5.01 30.67
N ASN A 244 26.04 -4.21 30.86
CA ASN A 244 27.25 -4.29 30.04
C ASN A 244 28.04 -5.59 30.36
N PHE A 245 28.37 -6.35 29.34
CA PHE A 245 29.16 -7.59 29.48
C PHE A 245 30.10 -7.84 28.31
N LEU A 246 29.98 -7.08 27.22
CA LEU A 246 30.84 -7.21 26.02
C LEU A 246 32.16 -6.47 26.25
N ASP A 247 33.24 -6.99 25.65
CA ASP A 247 34.51 -6.28 25.60
C ASP A 247 34.32 -4.96 24.80
N PRO A 248 34.74 -3.82 25.35
CA PRO A 248 34.68 -2.54 24.66
C PRO A 248 35.42 -2.49 23.31
N ASN A 249 36.40 -3.36 23.13
CA ASN A 249 37.21 -3.43 21.91
C ASN A 249 36.74 -4.51 20.93
N ALA A 250 35.71 -5.29 21.27
CA ALA A 250 35.16 -6.28 20.37
C ALA A 250 34.52 -5.61 19.12
N PRO A 251 34.61 -6.23 17.94
CA PRO A 251 33.85 -5.77 16.77
C PRO A 251 32.35 -5.73 17.06
N ILE A 252 31.66 -4.73 16.51
CA ILE A 252 30.20 -4.63 16.63
C ILE A 252 29.57 -5.79 15.87
N MET A 253 28.70 -6.53 16.54
CA MET A 253 27.96 -7.65 15.95
C MET A 253 26.90 -7.15 14.98
N ALA A 254 26.60 -7.94 13.94
CA ALA A 254 25.45 -7.73 13.10
C ALA A 254 24.15 -7.77 13.93
N SER A 255 23.15 -7.04 13.52
CA SER A 255 21.81 -7.22 14.11
C SER A 255 21.24 -8.57 13.69
N LEU A 256 20.44 -9.21 14.59
CA LEU A 256 19.87 -10.53 14.36
C LEU A 256 18.35 -10.48 14.47
N ARG A 257 17.65 -11.10 13.51
CA ARG A 257 16.21 -11.38 13.56
C ARG A 257 15.96 -12.89 13.47
N ASP A 258 15.17 -13.39 14.40
CA ASP A 258 14.62 -14.75 14.40
C ASP A 258 13.09 -14.66 14.40
N PRO A 259 12.46 -14.46 13.24
CA PRO A 259 11.02 -14.27 13.17
C PRO A 259 10.20 -15.50 13.55
N ASP A 260 10.74 -16.72 13.37
CA ASP A 260 10.05 -17.95 13.77
C ASP A 260 9.91 -18.05 15.32
N ASN A 261 10.80 -17.39 16.06
CA ASN A 261 10.77 -17.29 17.52
C ASN A 261 10.40 -15.88 18.01
N LEU A 262 9.87 -15.01 17.13
CA LEU A 262 9.31 -13.68 17.44
C LEU A 262 10.31 -12.66 17.99
N ILE A 263 11.63 -12.85 17.84
CA ILE A 263 12.66 -12.08 18.53
C ILE A 263 13.63 -11.39 17.59
N TYR A 264 14.22 -10.31 18.10
CA TYR A 264 15.35 -9.61 17.46
C TYR A 264 16.38 -9.16 18.51
N PHE A 265 17.64 -8.99 18.04
CA PHE A 265 18.75 -8.51 18.83
C PHE A 265 19.57 -7.48 18.07
N ARG A 266 20.13 -6.52 18.78
CA ARG A 266 21.24 -5.71 18.35
C ARG A 266 22.19 -5.41 19.52
N GLN A 267 23.44 -5.11 19.20
CA GLN A 267 24.38 -4.61 20.20
C GLN A 267 24.00 -3.19 20.62
N GLU A 268 23.91 -2.95 21.92
CA GLU A 268 23.67 -1.65 22.53
C GLU A 268 24.85 -1.28 23.42
N VAL A 269 25.75 -0.47 22.88
CA VAL A 269 27.06 -0.14 23.54
C VAL A 269 27.82 -1.43 23.88
N GLN A 270 27.90 -1.83 25.16
CA GLN A 270 28.54 -3.05 25.65
C GLN A 270 27.53 -4.10 26.14
N GLY A 271 26.25 -3.90 25.86
CA GLY A 271 25.17 -4.83 26.17
C GLY A 271 24.44 -5.28 24.92
N LEU A 272 23.30 -5.94 25.12
CA LEU A 272 22.36 -6.29 24.06
C LEU A 272 21.02 -5.56 24.27
N LEU A 273 20.46 -5.05 23.19
CA LEU A 273 19.04 -4.76 23.09
C LEU A 273 18.35 -5.99 22.52
N MET A 274 17.31 -6.47 23.18
CA MET A 274 16.51 -7.62 22.79
C MET A 274 15.03 -7.31 22.88
N GLY A 275 14.27 -7.56 21.83
CA GLY A 275 12.83 -7.37 21.77
C GLY A 275 12.15 -8.38 20.85
N GLY A 276 10.86 -8.20 20.68
CA GLY A 276 10.05 -9.10 19.85
C GLY A 276 8.64 -8.56 19.62
N TYR A 277 7.83 -9.35 18.90
CA TYR A 277 6.42 -9.04 18.64
C TYR A 277 5.54 -10.12 19.26
N GLU A 278 4.82 -9.75 20.30
CA GLU A 278 3.98 -10.67 21.06
C GLU A 278 2.75 -11.08 20.24
N ARG A 279 2.34 -12.35 20.37
CA ARG A 279 1.10 -12.89 19.79
C ARG A 279 -0.17 -12.32 20.43
N THR A 280 -0.06 -11.65 21.57
CA THR A 280 -1.13 -10.93 22.24
C THR A 280 -0.83 -9.44 22.22
N SER A 281 -1.45 -8.74 21.31
CA SER A 281 -1.26 -7.30 21.16
C SER A 281 -2.00 -6.50 22.25
N LYS A 282 -1.53 -5.30 22.55
CA LYS A 282 -2.16 -4.42 23.54
C LYS A 282 -2.19 -2.98 23.05
N ALA A 283 -3.40 -2.49 22.76
CA ALA A 283 -3.61 -1.08 22.49
C ALA A 283 -3.47 -0.24 23.77
N TRP A 284 -2.98 0.97 23.60
CA TRP A 284 -2.90 1.94 24.69
C TRP A 284 -3.86 3.10 24.45
N LYS A 285 -4.73 3.36 25.45
CA LYS A 285 -5.74 4.42 25.39
C LYS A 285 -6.74 4.33 24.24
N THR A 286 -6.86 3.19 23.61
CA THR A 286 -7.85 2.91 22.56
C THR A 286 -8.66 1.69 22.93
N THR A 287 -9.97 1.79 22.81
CA THR A 287 -10.93 0.72 23.03
C THR A 287 -11.78 0.48 21.78
N ARG A 288 -12.64 -0.54 21.80
CA ARG A 288 -13.57 -0.77 20.69
C ARG A 288 -14.65 0.30 20.54
N GLU A 289 -14.90 1.08 21.61
CA GLU A 289 -15.88 2.16 21.65
C GLU A 289 -15.29 3.52 21.35
N SER A 290 -13.98 3.70 21.62
CA SER A 290 -13.33 5.01 21.56
C SER A 290 -11.88 4.94 21.09
N LEU A 291 -11.51 5.83 20.20
CA LEU A 291 -10.11 6.21 19.93
C LEU A 291 -9.73 7.29 20.94
N ASP A 292 -9.28 6.86 22.11
CA ASP A 292 -9.13 7.75 23.26
C ASP A 292 -8.05 8.82 23.12
N GLU A 293 -8.19 9.84 23.97
CA GLU A 293 -7.20 10.88 24.10
C GLU A 293 -5.98 10.38 24.88
N ILE A 294 -4.81 10.60 24.31
CA ILE A 294 -3.55 10.37 24.99
C ILE A 294 -3.38 11.42 26.09
N PRO A 295 -2.93 11.04 27.32
CA PRO A 295 -2.77 12.01 28.39
C PRO A 295 -1.88 13.19 28.00
N LYS A 296 -2.37 14.40 28.27
CA LYS A 296 -1.70 15.64 27.84
C LYS A 296 -0.29 15.83 28.41
N ASN A 297 0.02 15.18 29.53
CA ASN A 297 1.31 15.19 30.19
C ASN A 297 2.21 14.00 29.82
N PHE A 298 1.80 13.13 28.90
CA PHE A 298 2.63 12.02 28.46
C PHE A 298 3.77 12.56 27.56
N ASN A 299 4.97 12.61 28.12
CA ASN A 299 6.15 13.21 27.52
C ASN A 299 7.42 12.57 28.08
N ASN A 300 8.27 12.03 27.24
CA ASN A 300 9.45 11.22 27.64
C ASN A 300 9.08 10.15 28.69
N MET A 301 7.92 9.58 28.54
CA MET A 301 7.38 8.58 29.45
C MET A 301 7.27 7.24 28.77
N LEU A 302 7.40 6.20 29.54
CA LEU A 302 7.16 4.81 29.15
C LEU A 302 5.88 4.30 29.81
N LEU A 303 5.32 3.23 29.26
CA LEU A 303 4.24 2.49 29.88
C LEU A 303 4.82 1.59 30.99
N ALA A 304 3.96 1.09 31.86
CA ALA A 304 4.36 0.08 32.82
C ALA A 304 4.88 -1.18 32.13
N GLU A 305 5.85 -1.82 32.73
CA GLU A 305 6.39 -3.11 32.29
C GLU A 305 5.26 -4.16 32.26
N ASP A 306 5.21 -4.97 31.23
CA ASP A 306 4.19 -6.02 31.05
C ASP A 306 4.90 -7.37 30.84
N TRP A 307 5.43 -7.91 31.94
CA TRP A 307 6.23 -9.12 31.95
C TRP A 307 5.42 -10.34 31.50
N ASP A 308 4.15 -10.41 31.83
CA ASP A 308 3.28 -11.52 31.44
C ASP A 308 3.19 -11.65 29.90
N ARG A 309 3.07 -10.52 29.19
CA ARG A 309 3.12 -10.50 27.73
C ARG A 309 4.51 -10.77 27.16
N PHE A 310 5.54 -10.39 27.89
CA PHE A 310 6.92 -10.52 27.43
C PHE A 310 7.54 -11.90 27.71
N GLU A 311 6.86 -12.79 28.47
CA GLU A 311 7.38 -14.09 28.92
C GLU A 311 7.83 -14.95 27.74
N GLU A 312 7.02 -15.10 26.68
CA GLU A 312 7.37 -15.88 25.49
C GLU A 312 8.61 -15.31 24.79
N ILE A 313 8.71 -14.00 24.65
CA ILE A 313 9.86 -13.30 24.04
C ILE A 313 11.11 -13.53 24.88
N ALA A 314 11.01 -13.45 26.21
CA ALA A 314 12.12 -13.69 27.12
C ALA A 314 12.61 -15.15 27.04
N ALA A 315 11.70 -16.11 27.04
CA ALA A 315 12.05 -17.55 26.94
C ALA A 315 12.72 -17.86 25.59
N ASN A 316 12.15 -17.35 24.47
CA ASN A 316 12.72 -17.53 23.14
C ASN A 316 14.11 -16.87 23.03
N SER A 317 14.29 -15.72 23.68
CA SER A 317 15.59 -15.04 23.70
C SER A 317 16.67 -15.84 24.43
N GLN A 318 16.34 -16.44 25.55
CA GLN A 318 17.27 -17.30 26.31
C GLN A 318 17.62 -18.59 25.55
N MET A 319 16.67 -19.17 24.85
CA MET A 319 16.89 -20.33 23.99
C MET A 319 17.87 -19.97 22.86
N ARG A 320 17.65 -18.81 22.18
CA ARG A 320 18.45 -18.37 21.04
C ARG A 320 19.81 -17.77 21.43
N VAL A 321 19.88 -17.07 22.55
CA VAL A 321 21.10 -16.48 23.12
C VAL A 321 21.19 -16.90 24.60
N PRO A 322 21.75 -18.07 24.92
CA PRO A 322 21.76 -18.61 26.29
C PRO A 322 22.36 -17.66 27.34
N LYS A 323 23.26 -16.80 26.94
CA LYS A 323 23.83 -15.76 27.81
C LYS A 323 22.79 -14.85 28.42
N MET A 324 21.62 -14.66 27.78
CA MET A 324 20.51 -13.83 28.28
C MET A 324 19.99 -14.32 29.66
N ALA A 325 20.09 -15.62 29.96
CA ALA A 325 19.69 -16.17 31.25
C ALA A 325 20.57 -15.75 32.42
N GLU A 326 21.79 -15.27 32.14
CA GLU A 326 22.81 -14.91 33.14
C GLU A 326 22.95 -13.39 33.34
N LEU A 327 22.40 -12.61 32.42
CA LEU A 327 22.62 -11.17 32.39
C LEU A 327 21.56 -10.41 33.21
N GLY A 328 22.02 -9.38 33.93
CA GLY A 328 21.12 -8.39 34.54
C GLY A 328 20.46 -7.52 33.47
N ILE A 329 19.30 -6.99 33.80
CA ILE A 329 18.54 -6.07 32.95
C ILE A 329 18.86 -4.64 33.40
N LYS A 330 19.44 -3.85 32.49
CA LYS A 330 19.72 -2.43 32.71
C LYS A 330 18.45 -1.59 32.56
N SER A 331 17.63 -1.90 31.55
CA SER A 331 16.38 -1.17 31.27
C SER A 331 15.37 -2.09 30.62
N PHE A 332 14.12 -1.96 31.02
CA PHE A 332 12.98 -2.54 30.33
C PHE A 332 12.17 -1.39 29.72
N ILE A 333 11.95 -1.44 28.44
CA ILE A 333 11.28 -0.40 27.67
C ILE A 333 9.93 -0.91 27.23
N ASN A 334 8.86 -0.25 27.64
CA ASN A 334 7.51 -0.47 27.10
C ASN A 334 7.00 0.88 26.61
N GLY A 335 6.93 1.08 25.31
CA GLY A 335 6.58 2.34 24.70
C GLY A 335 5.40 2.23 23.73
N PRO A 336 4.59 3.30 23.61
CA PRO A 336 3.51 3.32 22.64
C PRO A 336 4.03 3.65 21.24
N GLU A 337 3.71 2.79 20.27
CA GLU A 337 4.05 2.98 18.86
C GLU A 337 2.78 3.16 18.01
N ALA A 338 2.87 4.01 16.99
CA ALA A 338 1.75 4.35 16.12
C ALA A 338 1.56 3.29 15.02
N PHE A 339 0.50 2.47 15.12
CA PHE A 339 0.15 1.45 14.14
C PHE A 339 -1.07 1.82 13.30
N THR A 340 -1.06 1.38 12.05
CA THR A 340 -2.15 1.48 11.07
C THR A 340 -2.79 0.11 10.83
N PRO A 341 -4.00 0.04 10.24
CA PRO A 341 -4.70 -1.22 10.02
C PRO A 341 -4.05 -2.20 9.05
N ASP A 342 -3.06 -1.79 8.28
CA ASP A 342 -2.38 -2.58 7.26
C ASP A 342 -0.86 -2.64 7.41
N ASN A 343 -0.32 -2.10 8.52
CA ASN A 343 1.10 -1.98 8.80
C ASN A 343 1.89 -1.10 7.82
N GLU A 344 1.23 -0.36 6.93
CA GLU A 344 1.88 0.58 6.03
C GLU A 344 1.78 2.02 6.57
N PHE A 345 2.71 2.87 6.19
CA PHE A 345 2.74 4.27 6.61
C PHE A 345 1.46 5.01 6.23
N CYS A 346 1.15 6.08 6.96
CA CYS A 346 0.05 6.97 6.66
C CYS A 346 0.61 8.31 6.19
N LEU A 347 0.64 8.52 4.87
CA LEU A 347 1.26 9.67 4.20
C LEU A 347 0.26 10.39 3.28
N GLY A 348 0.53 11.66 2.98
CA GLY A 348 -0.12 12.39 1.89
C GLY A 348 -1.15 13.43 2.30
N GLU A 349 -1.78 14.04 1.29
CA GLU A 349 -2.81 15.06 1.46
C GLU A 349 -4.15 14.40 1.82
N THR A 350 -4.84 14.95 2.81
CA THR A 350 -6.16 14.48 3.24
C THR A 350 -7.29 15.10 2.39
N GLU A 351 -8.55 14.83 2.78
CA GLU A 351 -9.73 15.50 2.19
C GLU A 351 -9.76 17.01 2.44
N VAL A 352 -9.05 17.49 3.47
CA VAL A 352 -8.85 18.93 3.74
C VAL A 352 -7.64 19.42 2.94
N GLY A 353 -7.85 20.35 2.04
CA GLY A 353 -6.81 20.84 1.14
C GLY A 353 -5.60 21.40 1.88
N SER A 354 -4.42 21.04 1.45
CA SER A 354 -3.13 21.44 2.04
C SER A 354 -2.91 20.96 3.47
N PHE A 355 -3.72 20.03 3.98
CA PHE A 355 -3.49 19.33 5.23
C PHE A 355 -2.91 17.96 4.93
N TYR A 356 -1.60 17.81 5.16
CA TYR A 356 -0.85 16.57 4.94
C TYR A 356 -0.69 15.79 6.24
N VAL A 357 -0.56 14.48 6.10
CA VAL A 357 -0.19 13.58 7.20
C VAL A 357 1.11 12.85 6.87
N ALA A 358 1.94 12.63 7.88
CA ALA A 358 3.12 11.78 7.85
C ALA A 358 3.29 11.13 9.23
N ALA A 359 2.62 10.00 9.44
CA ALA A 359 2.55 9.32 10.73
C ALA A 359 2.21 7.83 10.57
N GLY A 360 2.06 7.08 11.66
CA GLY A 360 1.66 5.67 11.63
C GLY A 360 2.75 4.78 11.03
N TYR A 361 3.95 4.82 11.57
CA TYR A 361 5.11 4.16 10.94
C TYR A 361 5.30 2.70 11.34
N CYS A 362 4.41 2.12 12.12
CA CYS A 362 4.31 0.68 12.38
C CYS A 362 5.66 0.00 12.65
N ALA A 363 6.42 0.50 13.66
CA ALA A 363 7.76 0.04 14.03
C ALA A 363 8.87 0.20 12.96
N HIS A 364 8.58 0.84 11.83
CA HIS A 364 9.56 1.09 10.76
C HIS A 364 10.02 2.57 10.66
N GLY A 365 9.59 3.43 11.58
CA GLY A 365 9.82 4.87 11.48
C GLY A 365 11.29 5.26 11.39
N ILE A 366 12.18 4.59 12.12
CA ILE A 366 13.61 4.89 12.09
C ILE A 366 14.24 4.42 10.77
N ALA A 367 13.90 3.23 10.30
CA ALA A 367 14.39 2.73 9.02
C ALA A 367 13.87 3.56 7.83
N GLY A 368 12.64 4.08 7.93
CA GLY A 368 11.97 4.83 6.87
C GLY A 368 12.17 6.34 6.90
N ALA A 369 12.65 6.93 8.00
CA ALA A 369 12.56 8.38 8.24
C ALA A 369 13.17 9.25 7.12
N GLY A 370 14.36 8.89 6.62
CA GLY A 370 14.96 9.61 5.49
C GLY A 370 14.09 9.59 4.24
N GLY A 371 13.56 8.42 3.89
CA GLY A 371 12.64 8.24 2.77
C GLY A 371 11.32 8.98 2.97
N ILE A 372 10.73 8.89 4.15
CA ILE A 372 9.49 9.60 4.51
C ILE A 372 9.66 11.12 4.30
N GLY A 373 10.71 11.70 4.87
CA GLY A 373 10.96 13.14 4.73
C GLY A 373 11.13 13.56 3.28
N LYS A 374 11.88 12.78 2.51
CA LYS A 374 12.12 13.05 1.08
C LYS A 374 10.82 13.01 0.28
N VAL A 375 10.07 11.92 0.34
CA VAL A 375 8.84 11.78 -0.45
C VAL A 375 7.78 12.79 -0.05
N MET A 376 7.69 13.13 1.24
CA MET A 376 6.76 14.16 1.72
C MET A 376 7.16 15.56 1.25
N ALA A 377 8.45 15.91 1.31
CA ALA A 377 8.93 17.20 0.81
C ALA A 377 8.70 17.34 -0.70
N GLU A 378 9.01 16.30 -1.48
CA GLU A 378 8.75 16.27 -2.92
C GLU A 378 7.24 16.36 -3.21
N TRP A 379 6.39 15.67 -2.45
CA TRP A 379 4.94 15.71 -2.61
C TRP A 379 4.38 17.11 -2.30
N ILE A 380 4.78 17.69 -1.18
CA ILE A 380 4.33 19.02 -0.75
C ILE A 380 4.72 20.10 -1.77
N LEU A 381 5.97 20.08 -2.26
CA LEU A 381 6.46 21.06 -3.22
C LEU A 381 5.94 20.84 -4.64
N GLY A 382 5.74 19.57 -5.02
CA GLY A 382 5.23 19.19 -6.33
C GLY A 382 3.70 19.05 -6.41
N ASN A 383 3.00 19.14 -5.27
CA ASN A 383 1.55 18.95 -5.14
C ASN A 383 1.03 17.56 -5.54
N GLU A 384 1.93 16.62 -5.82
CA GLU A 384 1.62 15.23 -6.19
C GLU A 384 2.69 14.26 -5.67
N PRO A 385 2.35 12.98 -5.43
CA PRO A 385 3.32 11.98 -5.01
C PRO A 385 4.49 11.88 -6.00
N PRO A 386 5.74 11.77 -5.52
CA PRO A 386 6.91 11.66 -6.39
C PRO A 386 7.04 10.30 -7.08
N MET A 387 6.44 9.26 -6.50
CA MET A 387 6.46 7.86 -6.93
C MET A 387 5.14 7.19 -6.56
N ASP A 388 4.99 5.89 -6.82
CA ASP A 388 3.82 5.13 -6.38
C ASP A 388 3.82 4.99 -4.85
N LEU A 389 3.00 5.81 -4.19
CA LEU A 389 2.79 5.80 -2.74
C LEU A 389 1.40 5.26 -2.36
N TRP A 390 0.68 4.62 -3.28
CA TRP A 390 -0.68 4.16 -3.07
C TRP A 390 -0.86 3.38 -1.75
N HIS A 391 0.03 2.43 -1.46
CA HIS A 391 -0.04 1.62 -0.24
C HIS A 391 0.18 2.41 1.06
N MET A 392 0.70 3.64 0.95
CA MET A 392 0.95 4.54 2.09
C MET A 392 0.04 5.76 2.09
N ASP A 393 -0.69 6.02 1.00
CA ASP A 393 -1.59 7.17 0.87
C ASP A 393 -2.75 7.07 1.87
N ILE A 394 -2.99 8.14 2.64
CA ILE A 394 -4.11 8.20 3.60
C ILE A 394 -5.46 7.93 2.93
N ARG A 395 -5.61 8.27 1.65
CA ARG A 395 -6.82 8.08 0.86
C ARG A 395 -7.18 6.60 0.60
N ARG A 396 -6.29 5.65 0.96
CA ARG A 396 -6.62 4.21 0.90
C ARG A 396 -7.62 3.78 1.96
N PHE A 397 -7.80 4.57 3.03
CA PHE A 397 -8.70 4.25 4.12
C PHE A 397 -10.10 4.81 3.90
N GLY A 398 -11.06 3.92 3.74
CA GLY A 398 -12.46 4.26 3.58
C GLY A 398 -13.23 4.46 4.90
N PRO A 399 -14.57 4.70 4.82
CA PRO A 399 -15.41 4.99 5.98
C PRO A 399 -15.43 3.92 7.07
N ALA A 400 -15.18 2.65 6.78
CA ALA A 400 -15.12 1.58 7.76
C ALA A 400 -14.10 1.87 8.87
N TYR A 401 -12.97 2.49 8.50
CA TYR A 401 -11.92 2.86 9.44
C TYR A 401 -12.24 4.07 10.33
N ARG A 402 -13.41 4.68 10.18
CA ARG A 402 -13.95 5.65 11.15
C ARG A 402 -14.47 4.97 12.43
N SER A 403 -14.75 3.66 12.37
CA SER A 403 -15.12 2.84 13.52
C SER A 403 -13.89 2.50 14.36
N PRO A 404 -13.86 2.84 15.67
CA PRO A 404 -12.78 2.42 16.58
C PRO A 404 -12.62 0.90 16.62
N ALA A 405 -13.72 0.16 16.72
CA ALA A 405 -13.69 -1.29 16.75
C ALA A 405 -13.07 -1.89 15.48
N PHE A 406 -13.49 -1.43 14.30
CA PHE A 406 -12.93 -1.91 13.04
C PHE A 406 -11.42 -1.61 12.93
N THR A 407 -11.04 -0.38 13.26
CA THR A 407 -9.62 0.05 13.22
C THR A 407 -8.78 -0.76 14.19
N LEU A 408 -9.24 -0.91 15.45
CA LEU A 408 -8.51 -1.63 16.49
C LEU A 408 -8.32 -3.11 16.14
N ASP A 409 -9.39 -3.82 15.76
CA ASP A 409 -9.32 -5.24 15.46
C ASP A 409 -8.37 -5.53 14.29
N ARG A 410 -8.37 -4.67 13.25
CA ARG A 410 -7.42 -4.77 12.12
C ARG A 410 -5.98 -4.55 12.53
N ILE A 411 -5.72 -3.57 13.40
CA ILE A 411 -4.37 -3.29 13.90
C ILE A 411 -3.87 -4.45 14.76
N GLN A 412 -4.72 -5.00 15.63
CA GLN A 412 -4.36 -6.13 16.48
C GLN A 412 -4.00 -7.36 15.65
N GLU A 413 -4.84 -7.74 14.68
CA GLU A 413 -4.56 -8.84 13.75
C GLU A 413 -3.19 -8.65 13.05
N ASN A 414 -2.91 -7.44 12.54
CA ASN A 414 -1.64 -7.16 11.88
C ASN A 414 -0.44 -7.17 12.81
N TYR A 415 -0.57 -6.65 14.03
CA TYR A 415 0.51 -6.66 15.01
C TYR A 415 0.87 -8.10 15.42
N GLU A 416 -0.13 -8.92 15.70
CA GLU A 416 0.03 -10.31 16.15
C GLU A 416 0.65 -11.20 15.06
N GLN A 417 0.44 -10.86 13.79
CA GLN A 417 0.98 -11.56 12.61
C GLN A 417 2.25 -10.93 12.06
N TYR A 418 2.86 -9.97 12.77
CA TYR A 418 3.98 -9.17 12.25
C TYR A 418 5.17 -9.99 11.73
N TYR A 419 5.46 -11.11 12.37
CA TYR A 419 6.53 -12.03 11.96
C TYR A 419 6.05 -13.27 11.20
N ASP A 420 4.78 -13.38 10.91
CA ASP A 420 4.26 -14.52 10.15
C ASP A 420 4.74 -14.50 8.70
N ILE A 421 4.80 -15.67 8.10
CA ILE A 421 4.98 -15.81 6.66
C ILE A 421 3.65 -15.51 6.01
N HIS A 422 3.58 -14.45 5.21
CA HIS A 422 2.37 -14.11 4.44
C HIS A 422 2.38 -14.86 3.10
N TYR A 423 1.52 -15.86 3.00
CA TYR A 423 1.34 -16.61 1.77
C TYR A 423 0.44 -15.88 0.77
N PRO A 424 0.59 -16.16 -0.55
CA PRO A 424 -0.28 -15.57 -1.55
C PRO A 424 -1.76 -15.87 -1.28
N GLN A 425 -2.62 -14.86 -1.50
CA GLN A 425 -4.07 -14.99 -1.38
C GLN A 425 -4.59 -15.35 0.02
N GLU A 426 -3.80 -15.09 1.05
CA GLU A 426 -4.31 -15.09 2.43
C GLU A 426 -5.30 -13.94 2.63
N GLU A 427 -6.34 -14.22 3.39
CA GLU A 427 -7.41 -13.27 3.67
C GLU A 427 -7.41 -12.88 5.14
N ARG A 428 -7.60 -11.60 5.41
CA ARG A 428 -7.79 -11.13 6.78
C ARG A 428 -9.06 -11.69 7.38
N GLN A 429 -9.06 -11.93 8.69
CA GLN A 429 -10.15 -12.58 9.40
C GLN A 429 -10.94 -11.60 10.29
N SER A 430 -10.28 -10.60 10.88
CA SER A 430 -10.95 -9.65 11.75
C SER A 430 -11.98 -8.81 11.01
N CYS A 431 -13.02 -8.37 11.70
CA CYS A 431 -14.08 -7.47 11.21
C CYS A 431 -14.87 -8.01 10.01
N ARG A 432 -14.98 -9.32 9.84
CA ARG A 432 -15.71 -9.92 8.72
C ARG A 432 -16.96 -10.65 9.18
N PRO A 433 -18.10 -10.60 8.40
CA PRO A 433 -18.30 -9.69 7.26
C PRO A 433 -18.57 -8.25 7.72
N HIS A 434 -18.15 -7.23 6.93
CA HIS A 434 -18.45 -5.82 7.21
C HIS A 434 -19.42 -5.22 6.18
N LYS A 435 -19.04 -5.21 4.91
CA LYS A 435 -19.91 -4.86 3.77
C LYS A 435 -20.15 -6.08 2.91
N VAL A 436 -21.39 -6.27 2.52
CA VAL A 436 -21.81 -7.44 1.73
C VAL A 436 -22.61 -7.02 0.51
N SER A 437 -22.56 -7.82 -0.54
CA SER A 437 -23.41 -7.63 -1.70
C SER A 437 -24.87 -8.04 -1.39
N PRO A 438 -25.86 -7.58 -2.18
CA PRO A 438 -27.22 -8.05 -2.03
C PRO A 438 -27.41 -9.56 -2.25
N ALA A 439 -26.51 -10.22 -2.97
CA ALA A 439 -26.55 -11.65 -3.21
C ALA A 439 -25.73 -12.48 -2.20
N TYR A 440 -25.17 -11.85 -1.16
CA TYR A 440 -24.27 -12.48 -0.20
C TYR A 440 -24.83 -13.77 0.43
N ASP A 441 -26.06 -13.75 0.91
CA ASP A 441 -26.67 -14.93 1.54
C ASP A 441 -26.80 -16.07 0.54
N TRP A 442 -27.19 -15.77 -0.72
CA TRP A 442 -27.25 -16.76 -1.79
C TRP A 442 -25.87 -17.37 -2.05
N HIS A 443 -24.82 -16.55 -2.11
CA HIS A 443 -23.44 -17.04 -2.30
C HIS A 443 -23.01 -17.96 -1.16
N LYS A 444 -23.31 -17.56 0.08
CA LYS A 444 -23.00 -18.34 1.28
C LYS A 444 -23.72 -19.71 1.26
N ASP A 445 -25.00 -19.74 0.91
CA ASP A 445 -25.80 -20.97 0.78
C ASP A 445 -25.26 -21.90 -0.34
N HIS A 446 -24.60 -21.31 -1.33
CA HIS A 446 -23.96 -22.04 -2.45
C HIS A 446 -22.46 -22.29 -2.25
N GLN A 447 -21.99 -22.23 -0.99
CA GLN A 447 -20.62 -22.58 -0.58
C GLN A 447 -19.53 -21.68 -1.21
N ALA A 448 -19.82 -20.41 -1.41
CA ALA A 448 -18.81 -19.44 -1.81
C ALA A 448 -17.70 -19.33 -0.75
N GLU A 449 -16.47 -19.29 -1.20
CA GLU A 449 -15.32 -18.85 -0.40
C GLU A 449 -15.13 -17.36 -0.61
N PHE A 450 -15.10 -16.61 0.50
CA PHE A 450 -15.03 -15.17 0.43
C PHE A 450 -13.63 -14.64 0.73
N GLY A 451 -13.25 -13.58 0.03
CA GLY A 451 -12.14 -12.70 0.36
C GLY A 451 -12.64 -11.31 0.70
N GLU A 452 -11.77 -10.49 1.30
CA GLU A 452 -12.09 -9.12 1.68
C GLU A 452 -11.28 -8.12 0.84
N LYS A 453 -11.93 -7.05 0.37
CA LYS A 453 -11.25 -5.92 -0.25
C LYS A 453 -11.94 -4.61 0.13
N ALA A 454 -11.19 -3.68 0.76
CA ALA A 454 -11.72 -2.40 1.22
C ALA A 454 -13.03 -2.53 2.04
N SER A 455 -13.04 -3.47 2.97
CA SER A 455 -14.19 -3.85 3.83
C SER A 455 -15.36 -4.56 3.14
N TRP A 456 -15.28 -4.85 1.84
CA TRP A 456 -16.29 -5.64 1.12
C TRP A 456 -15.96 -7.12 1.08
N GLU A 457 -16.96 -7.96 1.38
CA GLU A 457 -16.89 -9.40 1.07
C GLU A 457 -17.05 -9.60 -0.43
N ARG A 458 -16.16 -10.42 -1.01
CA ARG A 458 -16.17 -10.78 -2.44
C ARG A 458 -16.02 -12.28 -2.59
N VAL A 459 -16.75 -12.86 -3.54
CA VAL A 459 -16.61 -14.28 -3.84
C VAL A 459 -15.27 -14.51 -4.53
N ASN A 460 -14.38 -15.30 -3.93
CA ASN A 460 -13.14 -15.75 -4.54
C ASN A 460 -13.38 -16.91 -5.51
N PHE A 461 -14.13 -17.93 -5.07
CA PHE A 461 -14.57 -19.09 -5.83
C PHE A 461 -15.67 -19.84 -5.07
N TYR A 462 -16.27 -20.89 -5.67
CA TYR A 462 -17.25 -21.74 -5.00
C TYR A 462 -16.66 -23.12 -4.71
N ARG A 463 -16.68 -23.54 -3.43
CA ARG A 463 -16.08 -24.81 -2.97
C ARG A 463 -16.71 -26.06 -3.56
N ASN A 464 -17.98 -26.00 -3.97
CA ASN A 464 -18.70 -27.10 -4.60
C ASN A 464 -18.36 -27.24 -6.11
N HIS A 465 -17.61 -26.31 -6.70
CA HIS A 465 -17.10 -26.45 -8.06
C HIS A 465 -15.82 -27.31 -8.00
N VAL A 466 -15.98 -28.62 -8.21
CA VAL A 466 -14.86 -29.55 -8.10
C VAL A 466 -14.10 -29.62 -9.43
N GLY A 467 -12.93 -28.99 -9.46
CA GLY A 467 -11.97 -29.10 -10.56
C GLY A 467 -10.96 -30.22 -10.35
N THR A 468 -9.93 -30.27 -11.21
CA THR A 468 -8.85 -31.27 -11.11
C THR A 468 -7.67 -30.71 -10.32
N GLU A 469 -7.07 -31.52 -9.44
CA GLU A 469 -5.85 -31.17 -8.71
C GLU A 469 -4.58 -31.18 -9.60
N SER A 470 -4.71 -31.63 -10.85
CA SER A 470 -3.56 -31.79 -11.79
C SER A 470 -2.82 -30.51 -12.08
N ASN A 471 -3.51 -29.34 -12.02
CA ASN A 471 -2.95 -28.02 -12.31
C ASN A 471 -2.60 -27.22 -11.05
N ARG A 472 -2.54 -27.87 -9.88
CA ARG A 472 -2.14 -27.17 -8.65
C ARG A 472 -0.74 -26.58 -8.81
N PRO A 473 -0.56 -25.25 -8.59
CA PRO A 473 0.74 -24.59 -8.71
C PRO A 473 1.78 -25.15 -7.73
N TYR A 474 3.06 -25.03 -8.10
CA TYR A 474 4.17 -25.42 -7.25
C TYR A 474 4.38 -24.45 -6.08
N GLY A 475 4.95 -24.97 -5.00
CA GLY A 475 5.42 -24.18 -3.86
C GLY A 475 4.34 -23.26 -3.27
N TRP A 476 4.69 -22.03 -3.01
CA TRP A 476 3.80 -21.05 -2.39
C TRP A 476 2.59 -20.68 -3.23
N ALA A 477 2.71 -20.68 -4.55
CA ALA A 477 1.56 -20.46 -5.44
C ALA A 477 0.47 -21.52 -5.27
N GLY A 478 0.83 -22.70 -4.76
CA GLY A 478 -0.11 -23.77 -4.42
C GLY A 478 -0.76 -23.66 -3.04
N LYS A 479 -0.29 -22.72 -2.17
CA LYS A 479 -0.97 -22.39 -0.93
C LYS A 479 -2.26 -21.65 -1.26
N ASN A 480 -3.33 -21.92 -0.57
CA ASN A 480 -4.64 -21.28 -0.82
C ASN A 480 -5.18 -21.40 -2.27
N TRP A 481 -4.59 -22.29 -3.08
CA TRP A 481 -5.08 -22.59 -4.43
C TRP A 481 -6.37 -23.41 -4.38
N SER A 482 -7.24 -23.22 -5.40
CA SER A 482 -8.47 -23.99 -5.56
C SER A 482 -8.64 -24.48 -7.00
N SER A 483 -8.88 -25.77 -7.16
CA SER A 483 -9.22 -26.38 -8.46
C SER A 483 -10.55 -25.86 -9.03
N ALA A 484 -11.45 -25.32 -8.22
CA ALA A 484 -12.71 -24.71 -8.63
C ALA A 484 -12.51 -23.58 -9.65
N VAL A 485 -11.42 -22.81 -9.54
CA VAL A 485 -11.10 -21.68 -10.42
C VAL A 485 -10.97 -22.14 -11.89
N GLN A 486 -10.38 -23.31 -12.14
CA GLN A 486 -10.29 -23.87 -13.48
C GLN A 486 -11.68 -24.16 -14.10
N LEU A 487 -12.59 -24.72 -13.30
CA LEU A 487 -13.96 -24.98 -13.74
C LEU A 487 -14.73 -23.70 -14.05
N GLU A 488 -14.62 -22.71 -13.19
CA GLU A 488 -15.26 -21.40 -13.36
C GLU A 488 -14.71 -20.65 -14.59
N HIS A 489 -13.40 -20.74 -14.82
CA HIS A 489 -12.74 -20.23 -16.02
C HIS A 489 -13.31 -20.90 -17.28
N ALA A 490 -13.34 -22.23 -17.33
CA ALA A 490 -13.86 -22.99 -18.46
C ALA A 490 -15.35 -22.69 -18.71
N ALA A 491 -16.16 -22.67 -17.66
CA ALA A 491 -17.58 -22.33 -17.75
C ALA A 491 -17.82 -20.93 -18.36
N THR A 492 -16.94 -19.98 -18.10
CA THR A 492 -17.00 -18.65 -18.72
C THR A 492 -16.59 -18.69 -20.18
N ARG A 493 -15.54 -19.41 -20.56
CA ARG A 493 -15.07 -19.53 -21.95
C ARG A 493 -16.03 -20.30 -22.86
N GLU A 494 -16.70 -21.32 -22.32
CA GLU A 494 -17.54 -22.25 -23.10
C GLU A 494 -19.05 -21.99 -22.96
N GLY A 495 -19.44 -21.31 -21.89
CA GLY A 495 -20.82 -21.06 -21.51
C GLY A 495 -21.13 -19.58 -21.23
N ALA A 496 -21.54 -19.30 -19.99
CA ALA A 496 -21.68 -17.94 -19.46
C ALA A 496 -21.40 -17.95 -17.96
N GLY A 497 -20.31 -17.31 -17.54
CA GLY A 497 -20.04 -17.01 -16.14
C GLY A 497 -20.86 -15.80 -15.66
N ILE A 498 -21.38 -15.89 -14.45
CA ILE A 498 -21.98 -14.75 -13.74
C ILE A 498 -21.10 -14.38 -12.53
N PHE A 499 -20.85 -13.10 -12.37
CA PHE A 499 -19.92 -12.56 -11.37
C PHE A 499 -20.59 -11.47 -10.56
N ASP A 500 -20.38 -11.48 -9.24
CA ASP A 500 -20.84 -10.40 -8.36
C ASP A 500 -19.73 -9.37 -8.17
N GLU A 501 -19.85 -8.26 -8.87
CA GLU A 501 -18.93 -7.13 -8.86
C GLU A 501 -19.48 -5.93 -8.07
N SER A 502 -20.48 -6.17 -7.19
CA SER A 502 -21.17 -5.10 -6.44
C SER A 502 -20.24 -4.27 -5.58
N SER A 503 -19.05 -4.78 -5.26
CA SER A 503 -18.03 -4.05 -4.51
C SER A 503 -17.28 -2.98 -5.32
N PHE A 504 -17.30 -3.01 -6.66
CA PHE A 504 -16.66 -1.97 -7.48
C PHE A 504 -17.24 -0.60 -7.17
N ALA A 505 -16.37 0.43 -7.15
CA ALA A 505 -16.80 1.78 -6.89
C ALA A 505 -17.60 2.35 -8.07
N LYS A 506 -18.70 3.03 -7.74
CA LYS A 506 -19.59 3.72 -8.68
C LYS A 506 -19.64 5.19 -8.27
N LEU A 507 -18.90 6.04 -9.01
CA LEU A 507 -18.88 7.48 -8.78
C LEU A 507 -19.78 8.15 -9.81
N GLU A 508 -20.77 8.90 -9.33
CA GLU A 508 -21.60 9.73 -10.20
C GLU A 508 -21.01 11.15 -10.25
N VAL A 509 -20.77 11.65 -11.45
CA VAL A 509 -20.29 13.02 -11.71
C VAL A 509 -21.40 13.77 -12.42
N SER A 510 -21.86 14.90 -11.87
CA SER A 510 -22.96 15.69 -12.40
C SER A 510 -22.73 17.19 -12.27
N GLY A 511 -23.53 17.98 -13.03
CA GLY A 511 -23.48 19.46 -13.01
C GLY A 511 -23.22 20.07 -14.37
N LEU A 512 -23.47 21.38 -14.50
CA LEU A 512 -23.40 22.10 -15.78
C LEU A 512 -22.08 21.92 -16.52
N ARG A 513 -20.96 21.87 -15.81
CA ARG A 513 -19.64 21.65 -16.37
C ARG A 513 -19.10 20.22 -16.17
N ALA A 514 -19.95 19.24 -15.85
CA ALA A 514 -19.51 17.85 -15.67
C ALA A 514 -18.78 17.30 -16.90
N SER A 515 -19.33 17.57 -18.11
CA SER A 515 -18.68 17.20 -19.38
C SER A 515 -17.30 17.85 -19.55
N GLN A 516 -17.17 19.15 -19.26
CA GLN A 516 -15.90 19.86 -19.36
C GLN A 516 -14.88 19.35 -18.34
N PHE A 517 -15.32 19.10 -17.13
CA PHE A 517 -14.49 18.56 -16.07
C PHE A 517 -13.95 17.18 -16.44
N LEU A 518 -14.80 16.26 -16.90
CA LEU A 518 -14.35 14.92 -17.27
C LEU A 518 -13.49 14.91 -18.53
N GLU A 519 -13.75 15.81 -19.49
CA GLU A 519 -12.83 16.01 -20.62
C GLU A 519 -11.48 16.57 -20.19
N PHE A 520 -11.42 17.37 -19.13
CA PHE A 520 -10.16 17.84 -18.54
C PHE A 520 -9.42 16.74 -17.78
N VAL A 521 -10.13 15.88 -17.02
CA VAL A 521 -9.52 14.83 -16.18
C VAL A 521 -9.08 13.61 -16.98
N CYS A 522 -9.91 13.14 -17.91
CA CYS A 522 -9.71 11.88 -18.62
C CYS A 522 -8.81 12.05 -19.86
N ALA A 523 -7.92 11.10 -20.09
CA ALA A 523 -7.03 11.12 -21.26
C ALA A 523 -7.76 10.80 -22.58
N ASN A 524 -8.90 10.09 -22.52
CA ASN A 524 -9.74 9.79 -23.69
C ASN A 524 -10.88 10.80 -23.83
N ASP A 525 -11.51 10.86 -25.01
CA ASP A 525 -12.77 11.60 -25.20
C ASP A 525 -13.91 10.83 -24.53
N VAL A 526 -14.48 11.37 -23.47
CA VAL A 526 -15.55 10.69 -22.69
C VAL A 526 -16.94 11.23 -23.01
N VAL A 527 -17.07 12.35 -23.67
CA VAL A 527 -18.34 12.93 -24.15
C VAL A 527 -18.64 12.41 -25.56
N LYS A 528 -19.15 11.18 -25.64
CA LYS A 528 -19.49 10.48 -26.90
C LYS A 528 -21.00 10.42 -27.18
N GLY A 529 -21.80 11.03 -26.33
CA GLY A 529 -23.27 10.98 -26.36
C GLY A 529 -23.85 10.01 -25.32
N VAL A 530 -25.10 10.28 -24.93
CA VAL A 530 -25.80 9.50 -23.91
C VAL A 530 -25.84 8.01 -24.29
N GLY A 531 -25.56 7.16 -23.32
CA GLY A 531 -25.51 5.71 -23.52
C GLY A 531 -24.17 5.20 -24.10
N ARG A 532 -23.11 6.01 -24.10
CA ARG A 532 -21.76 5.55 -24.51
C ARG A 532 -20.87 5.35 -23.29
N ALA A 533 -20.24 4.19 -23.23
CA ALA A 533 -19.19 3.89 -22.28
C ALA A 533 -17.80 4.05 -22.92
N VAL A 534 -16.84 4.57 -22.19
CA VAL A 534 -15.48 4.82 -22.64
C VAL A 534 -14.50 4.36 -21.58
N TYR A 535 -13.55 3.50 -21.96
CA TYR A 535 -12.40 3.17 -21.14
C TYR A 535 -11.34 4.26 -21.27
N THR A 536 -10.82 4.74 -20.15
CA THR A 536 -9.88 5.88 -20.10
C THR A 536 -9.04 5.85 -18.83
N GLN A 537 -7.88 6.48 -18.87
CA GLN A 537 -7.10 6.80 -17.67
C GLN A 537 -7.26 8.28 -17.30
N ALA A 538 -7.16 8.60 -16.01
CA ALA A 538 -6.75 9.90 -15.53
C ALA A 538 -5.26 9.86 -15.25
N LEU A 539 -4.54 10.92 -15.62
CA LEU A 539 -3.08 10.98 -15.48
C LEU A 539 -2.70 11.97 -14.38
N ASN A 540 -1.52 11.77 -13.80
CA ASN A 540 -0.87 12.78 -12.97
C ASN A 540 -0.08 13.81 -13.81
N SER A 541 0.46 14.84 -13.18
CA SER A 541 1.20 15.90 -13.86
C SER A 541 2.47 15.41 -14.59
N LYS A 542 2.96 14.22 -14.26
CA LYS A 542 4.11 13.54 -14.86
C LYS A 542 3.74 12.64 -16.03
N GLY A 543 2.44 12.45 -16.30
CA GLY A 543 1.91 11.56 -17.34
C GLY A 543 1.78 10.10 -16.92
N GLY A 544 1.94 9.79 -15.62
CA GLY A 544 1.68 8.46 -15.04
C GLY A 544 0.18 8.23 -14.86
N ILE A 545 -0.22 6.94 -14.82
CA ILE A 545 -1.62 6.53 -14.70
C ILE A 545 -2.06 6.66 -13.23
N GLU A 546 -2.78 7.73 -12.92
CA GLU A 546 -3.31 7.98 -11.57
C GLU A 546 -4.57 7.17 -11.29
N CYS A 547 -5.50 7.11 -12.24
CA CYS A 547 -6.73 6.34 -12.12
C CYS A 547 -7.03 5.61 -13.43
N ASP A 548 -7.79 4.53 -13.32
CA ASP A 548 -8.22 3.68 -14.44
C ASP A 548 -9.73 3.52 -14.41
N PHE A 549 -10.41 4.08 -15.42
CA PHE A 549 -11.86 4.30 -15.41
C PHE A 549 -12.59 3.67 -16.58
N THR A 550 -13.83 3.21 -16.31
CA THR A 550 -14.87 3.14 -17.31
C THR A 550 -15.88 4.27 -17.04
N VAL A 551 -15.99 5.21 -17.97
CA VAL A 551 -16.88 6.37 -17.89
C VAL A 551 -18.07 6.17 -18.82
N THR A 552 -19.31 6.20 -18.29
CA THR A 552 -20.55 6.12 -19.07
C THR A 552 -21.32 7.43 -18.97
N GLN A 553 -21.60 8.07 -20.10
CA GLN A 553 -22.50 9.23 -20.15
C GLN A 553 -23.93 8.73 -20.01
N ILE A 554 -24.57 8.96 -18.84
CA ILE A 554 -25.94 8.51 -18.57
C ILE A 554 -27.01 9.54 -18.91
N GLU A 555 -26.66 10.83 -18.83
CA GLU A 555 -27.43 11.98 -19.30
C GLU A 555 -26.47 13.04 -19.85
N ASN A 556 -26.98 14.17 -20.38
CA ASN A 556 -26.13 15.20 -20.96
C ASN A 556 -25.09 15.78 -19.99
N ASP A 557 -25.45 15.90 -18.72
CA ASP A 557 -24.70 16.48 -17.62
C ASP A 557 -24.45 15.51 -16.46
N ARG A 558 -24.68 14.19 -16.68
CA ARG A 558 -24.47 13.13 -15.70
C ARG A 558 -23.68 11.97 -16.28
N PHE A 559 -22.68 11.54 -15.53
CA PHE A 559 -21.79 10.46 -15.89
C PHE A 559 -21.66 9.47 -14.73
N LEU A 560 -21.54 8.18 -15.06
CA LEU A 560 -21.22 7.12 -14.12
C LEU A 560 -19.79 6.64 -14.40
N ILE A 561 -18.94 6.71 -13.39
CA ILE A 561 -17.56 6.21 -13.42
C ILE A 561 -17.52 4.91 -12.63
N ILE A 562 -16.93 3.87 -13.21
CA ILE A 562 -16.64 2.61 -12.53
C ILE A 562 -15.14 2.48 -12.35
N THR A 563 -14.71 2.16 -11.14
CA THR A 563 -13.32 1.88 -10.78
C THR A 563 -13.22 0.74 -9.76
N GLY A 564 -12.01 0.25 -9.52
CA GLY A 564 -11.77 -0.90 -8.66
C GLY A 564 -12.16 -0.67 -7.20
N THR A 565 -12.61 -1.72 -6.52
CA THR A 565 -13.09 -1.69 -5.13
C THR A 565 -12.13 -0.98 -4.16
N ALA A 566 -10.83 -1.25 -4.28
CA ALA A 566 -9.82 -0.68 -3.37
C ALA A 566 -9.58 0.81 -3.59
N PHE A 567 -9.93 1.34 -4.75
CA PHE A 567 -9.51 2.67 -5.21
C PHE A 567 -10.61 3.73 -5.07
N ALA A 568 -11.79 3.36 -4.58
CA ALA A 568 -12.95 4.25 -4.45
C ALA A 568 -12.60 5.62 -3.84
N HIS A 569 -11.93 5.62 -2.69
CA HIS A 569 -11.60 6.88 -1.98
C HIS A 569 -10.41 7.60 -2.58
N HIS A 570 -9.42 6.88 -3.07
CA HIS A 570 -8.29 7.45 -3.80
C HIS A 570 -8.77 8.21 -5.04
N ASP A 571 -9.55 7.56 -5.87
CA ASP A 571 -10.02 8.11 -7.14
C ASP A 571 -11.01 9.26 -6.94
N ALA A 572 -11.95 9.11 -6.00
CA ALA A 572 -12.82 10.22 -5.60
C ALA A 572 -12.02 11.41 -5.06
N GLY A 573 -11.01 11.14 -4.21
CA GLY A 573 -10.09 12.16 -3.69
C GLY A 573 -9.33 12.91 -4.79
N TRP A 574 -8.85 12.18 -5.82
CA TRP A 574 -8.21 12.78 -6.99
C TRP A 574 -9.16 13.67 -7.77
N LEU A 575 -10.37 13.20 -8.05
CA LEU A 575 -11.39 13.99 -8.73
C LEU A 575 -11.76 15.24 -7.92
N HIS A 576 -11.95 15.13 -6.61
CA HIS A 576 -12.23 16.27 -5.73
C HIS A 576 -11.08 17.28 -5.70
N LYS A 577 -9.82 16.81 -5.70
CA LYS A 577 -8.63 17.67 -5.77
C LYS A 577 -8.63 18.48 -7.07
N LEU A 578 -8.73 17.84 -8.22
CA LEU A 578 -8.73 18.52 -9.51
C LEU A 578 -9.93 19.46 -9.66
N ARG A 579 -11.12 19.05 -9.21
CA ARG A 579 -12.30 19.91 -9.17
C ARG A 579 -12.02 21.22 -8.41
N ARG A 580 -11.48 21.11 -7.20
CA ARG A 580 -11.18 22.26 -6.34
C ARG A 580 -10.09 23.16 -6.92
N GLU A 581 -9.00 22.58 -7.42
CA GLU A 581 -7.83 23.32 -7.91
C GLU A 581 -8.07 24.04 -9.23
N HIS A 582 -8.98 23.51 -10.07
CA HIS A 582 -9.29 24.07 -11.38
C HIS A 582 -10.66 24.77 -11.46
N GLY A 583 -11.30 25.03 -10.32
CA GLY A 583 -12.48 25.88 -10.22
C GLY A 583 -13.75 25.31 -10.84
N PHE A 584 -13.94 23.98 -10.78
CA PHE A 584 -15.18 23.31 -11.21
C PHE A 584 -16.20 23.20 -10.07
N ASP A 585 -16.50 24.30 -9.38
CA ASP A 585 -17.31 24.32 -8.16
C ASP A 585 -18.76 23.87 -8.33
N ASP A 586 -19.30 23.95 -9.56
CA ASP A 586 -20.64 23.49 -9.93
C ASP A 586 -20.71 21.98 -10.24
N VAL A 587 -19.58 21.27 -10.26
CA VAL A 587 -19.53 19.82 -10.47
C VAL A 587 -19.69 19.10 -9.13
N GLN A 588 -20.59 18.13 -9.08
CA GLN A 588 -20.83 17.24 -7.95
C GLN A 588 -20.25 15.86 -8.24
N ILE A 589 -19.67 15.24 -7.24
CA ILE A 589 -19.09 13.89 -7.31
C ILE A 589 -19.67 13.11 -6.12
N GLU A 590 -20.44 12.08 -6.41
CA GLU A 590 -21.13 11.30 -5.38
C GLU A 590 -20.81 9.81 -5.50
N ASP A 591 -20.49 9.17 -4.37
CA ASP A 591 -20.29 7.72 -4.31
C ASP A 591 -21.65 7.01 -4.24
N ARG A 592 -21.97 6.22 -5.28
CA ARG A 592 -23.17 5.40 -5.42
C ARG A 592 -22.93 3.93 -5.15
N THR A 593 -21.77 3.56 -4.61
CA THR A 593 -21.34 2.16 -4.46
C THR A 593 -22.34 1.31 -3.67
N GLU A 594 -22.88 1.84 -2.59
CA GLU A 594 -23.84 1.11 -1.75
C GLU A 594 -25.30 1.18 -2.26
N GLN A 595 -25.56 1.92 -3.34
CA GLN A 595 -26.90 2.10 -3.92
C GLN A 595 -27.15 1.21 -5.15
N LEU A 596 -26.06 0.82 -5.84
CA LEU A 596 -26.09 0.01 -7.04
C LEU A 596 -25.26 -1.27 -6.86
N ALA A 597 -25.86 -2.42 -7.13
CA ALA A 597 -25.13 -3.66 -7.34
C ALA A 597 -24.63 -3.73 -8.79
N ILE A 598 -23.53 -4.47 -9.02
CA ILE A 598 -23.04 -4.80 -10.36
C ILE A 598 -22.97 -6.32 -10.47
N PHE A 599 -23.66 -6.88 -11.49
CA PHE A 599 -23.47 -8.28 -11.88
C PHE A 599 -22.94 -8.37 -13.29
N GLY A 600 -21.76 -8.99 -13.44
CA GLY A 600 -21.20 -9.34 -14.75
C GLY A 600 -21.82 -10.63 -15.29
N ILE A 601 -22.13 -10.67 -16.58
CA ILE A 601 -22.46 -11.91 -17.29
C ILE A 601 -21.63 -11.97 -18.57
N TRP A 602 -20.70 -12.92 -18.65
CA TRP A 602 -19.78 -13.04 -19.77
C TRP A 602 -19.63 -14.48 -20.24
N GLY A 603 -19.49 -14.65 -21.54
CA GLY A 603 -19.29 -15.91 -22.23
C GLY A 603 -20.10 -16.00 -23.52
N PRO A 604 -19.85 -16.98 -24.39
CA PRO A 604 -20.53 -17.11 -25.68
C PRO A 604 -22.06 -17.26 -25.57
N LYS A 605 -22.57 -17.81 -24.45
CA LYS A 605 -24.02 -17.98 -24.20
C LYS A 605 -24.65 -16.81 -23.40
N SER A 606 -23.87 -15.80 -23.03
CA SER A 606 -24.36 -14.67 -22.20
C SER A 606 -25.55 -13.93 -22.81
N ARG A 607 -25.53 -13.75 -24.15
CA ARG A 607 -26.66 -13.11 -24.86
C ARG A 607 -27.93 -13.96 -24.82
N GLU A 608 -27.85 -15.24 -25.04
CA GLU A 608 -28.98 -16.17 -25.01
C GLU A 608 -29.64 -16.13 -23.61
N ILE A 609 -28.84 -16.25 -22.57
CA ILE A 609 -29.34 -16.20 -21.20
C ILE A 609 -29.98 -14.84 -20.88
N LEU A 610 -29.31 -13.74 -21.15
CA LEU A 610 -29.84 -12.40 -20.84
C LEU A 610 -31.08 -12.08 -21.69
N GLN A 611 -31.11 -12.49 -22.98
CA GLN A 611 -32.27 -12.28 -23.87
C GLN A 611 -33.54 -13.04 -23.39
N SER A 612 -33.36 -14.17 -22.68
CA SER A 612 -34.51 -14.89 -22.10
C SER A 612 -35.16 -14.14 -20.92
N LEU A 613 -34.47 -13.17 -20.36
CA LEU A 613 -34.93 -12.38 -19.20
C LEU A 613 -35.45 -11.00 -19.57
N THR A 614 -35.28 -10.56 -20.83
CA THR A 614 -35.69 -9.21 -21.26
C THR A 614 -36.29 -9.23 -22.67
N SER A 615 -37.27 -8.35 -22.89
CA SER A 615 -37.83 -8.09 -24.23
C SER A 615 -36.98 -7.13 -25.08
N SER A 616 -35.98 -6.46 -24.47
CA SER A 616 -35.06 -5.56 -25.17
C SER A 616 -34.21 -6.33 -26.16
N ASP A 617 -34.02 -5.78 -27.38
CA ASP A 617 -33.14 -6.39 -28.39
C ASP A 617 -31.65 -6.25 -27.99
N LEU A 618 -31.00 -7.36 -27.73
CA LEU A 618 -29.60 -7.47 -27.35
C LEU A 618 -28.66 -7.82 -28.52
N SER A 619 -29.17 -7.74 -29.78
CA SER A 619 -28.37 -7.97 -30.98
C SER A 619 -27.17 -7.00 -31.07
N ASN A 620 -26.19 -7.31 -31.88
CA ASN A 620 -25.04 -6.44 -32.12
C ASN A 620 -25.44 -5.08 -32.70
N GLN A 621 -26.52 -5.06 -33.51
CA GLN A 621 -27.01 -3.84 -34.12
C GLN A 621 -27.76 -2.97 -33.11
N ALA A 622 -28.62 -3.55 -32.29
CA ALA A 622 -29.43 -2.83 -31.31
C ALA A 622 -28.61 -2.44 -30.06
N PHE A 623 -27.66 -3.27 -29.69
CA PHE A 623 -26.81 -3.07 -28.52
C PHE A 623 -25.31 -3.26 -28.85
N PRO A 624 -24.65 -2.29 -29.53
CA PRO A 624 -23.24 -2.38 -29.89
C PRO A 624 -22.31 -2.43 -28.68
N PHE A 625 -21.07 -2.87 -28.89
CA PHE A 625 -20.02 -2.85 -27.86
C PHE A 625 -19.75 -1.41 -27.35
N LEU A 626 -19.46 -1.27 -26.06
CA LEU A 626 -19.32 0.01 -25.36
C LEU A 626 -20.58 0.91 -25.41
N HIS A 627 -21.76 0.29 -25.49
CA HIS A 627 -23.02 1.00 -25.25
C HIS A 627 -23.62 0.59 -23.91
N SER A 628 -24.32 1.52 -23.31
CA SER A 628 -25.06 1.40 -22.07
C SER A 628 -26.49 1.78 -22.30
N LYS A 629 -27.45 0.96 -21.92
CA LYS A 629 -28.89 1.17 -22.10
C LYS A 629 -29.65 0.70 -20.88
N GLU A 630 -30.80 1.27 -20.68
CA GLU A 630 -31.80 0.71 -19.77
C GLU A 630 -32.52 -0.46 -20.44
N ILE A 631 -32.66 -1.54 -19.70
CA ILE A 631 -33.43 -2.75 -20.07
C ILE A 631 -34.33 -3.12 -18.91
N ASP A 632 -35.45 -3.80 -19.22
CA ASP A 632 -36.31 -4.38 -18.20
C ASP A 632 -35.97 -5.85 -17.97
N ILE A 633 -35.75 -6.25 -16.73
CA ILE A 633 -35.66 -7.65 -16.31
C ILE A 633 -36.71 -7.90 -15.24
N ASN A 634 -37.72 -8.71 -15.57
CA ASN A 634 -38.79 -9.09 -14.67
C ASN A 634 -39.52 -7.89 -14.00
N GLY A 635 -39.74 -6.83 -14.78
CA GLY A 635 -40.42 -5.60 -14.29
C GLY A 635 -39.53 -4.63 -13.54
N VAL A 636 -38.23 -4.87 -13.50
CA VAL A 636 -37.22 -3.97 -12.92
C VAL A 636 -36.43 -3.32 -14.04
N THR A 637 -36.47 -2.00 -14.13
CA THR A 637 -35.59 -1.25 -15.05
C THR A 637 -34.19 -1.19 -14.46
N ILE A 638 -33.22 -1.72 -15.20
CA ILE A 638 -31.80 -1.72 -14.86
C ILE A 638 -30.98 -1.12 -15.99
N ARG A 639 -29.81 -0.65 -15.68
CA ARG A 639 -28.85 -0.23 -16.71
C ARG A 639 -27.92 -1.41 -17.03
N ALA A 640 -27.81 -1.75 -18.33
CA ALA A 640 -26.87 -2.74 -18.82
C ALA A 640 -25.80 -2.04 -19.66
N THR A 641 -24.52 -2.36 -19.48
CA THR A 641 -23.41 -1.87 -20.30
C THR A 641 -22.74 -3.04 -20.97
N ARG A 642 -22.67 -3.02 -22.31
CA ARG A 642 -21.98 -4.07 -23.06
C ARG A 642 -20.48 -3.85 -23.03
N ILE A 643 -19.82 -4.50 -22.09
CA ILE A 643 -18.38 -4.41 -21.80
C ILE A 643 -17.89 -5.77 -21.29
N THR A 644 -16.58 -5.97 -21.27
CA THR A 644 -15.98 -7.18 -20.72
C THR A 644 -14.64 -6.89 -20.07
N TYR A 645 -14.37 -7.58 -18.97
CA TYR A 645 -13.03 -7.64 -18.36
C TYR A 645 -12.40 -9.05 -18.45
N VAL A 646 -13.10 -10.00 -19.09
CA VAL A 646 -12.64 -11.37 -19.29
C VAL A 646 -12.39 -11.72 -20.75
N GLY A 647 -12.69 -10.78 -21.68
CA GLY A 647 -12.48 -10.92 -23.12
C GLY A 647 -13.53 -11.76 -23.84
N GLU A 648 -14.68 -12.00 -23.22
CA GLU A 648 -15.84 -12.68 -23.80
C GLU A 648 -17.00 -11.71 -24.03
N LEU A 649 -17.97 -12.13 -24.86
CA LEU A 649 -19.23 -11.41 -25.03
C LEU A 649 -19.94 -11.28 -23.70
N GLY A 650 -20.49 -10.11 -23.38
CA GLY A 650 -21.33 -9.98 -22.21
C GLY A 650 -21.63 -8.54 -21.79
N TRP A 651 -22.17 -8.40 -20.60
CA TRP A 651 -22.68 -7.16 -20.02
C TRP A 651 -22.38 -7.07 -18.53
N GLU A 652 -22.16 -5.86 -18.07
CA GLU A 652 -22.32 -5.47 -16.67
C GLU A 652 -23.71 -4.91 -16.46
N LEU A 653 -24.41 -5.40 -15.44
CA LEU A 653 -25.79 -5.05 -15.07
C LEU A 653 -25.73 -4.21 -13.80
N TYR A 654 -26.14 -2.94 -13.88
CA TYR A 654 -26.19 -2.00 -12.76
C TYR A 654 -27.62 -1.97 -12.23
N ILE A 655 -27.81 -2.50 -11.02
CA ILE A 655 -29.10 -2.84 -10.45
C ILE A 655 -29.27 -2.10 -9.13
N PRO A 656 -30.42 -1.43 -8.88
CA PRO A 656 -30.72 -0.93 -7.55
C PRO A 656 -30.60 -2.05 -6.50
N VAL A 657 -29.87 -1.79 -5.41
CA VAL A 657 -29.52 -2.80 -4.40
C VAL A 657 -30.73 -3.59 -3.91
N LYS A 658 -31.90 -2.93 -3.72
CA LYS A 658 -33.15 -3.55 -3.27
C LYS A 658 -33.69 -4.64 -4.21
N ASP A 659 -33.34 -4.57 -5.51
CA ASP A 659 -33.86 -5.46 -6.57
C ASP A 659 -32.81 -6.48 -7.02
N ALA A 660 -31.57 -6.41 -6.51
CA ALA A 660 -30.43 -7.16 -7.06
C ALA A 660 -30.48 -8.66 -6.73
N ALA A 661 -30.80 -9.06 -5.49
CA ALA A 661 -30.79 -10.46 -5.11
C ALA A 661 -31.73 -11.35 -5.95
N PRO A 662 -32.98 -10.95 -6.25
CA PRO A 662 -33.84 -11.70 -7.19
C PRO A 662 -33.26 -11.80 -8.60
N ILE A 663 -32.61 -10.73 -9.12
CA ILE A 663 -32.00 -10.73 -10.45
C ILE A 663 -30.83 -11.70 -10.51
N TRP A 664 -29.98 -11.77 -9.46
CA TRP A 664 -28.93 -12.78 -9.37
C TRP A 664 -29.48 -14.21 -9.50
N GLN A 665 -30.56 -14.50 -8.78
CA GLN A 665 -31.22 -15.81 -8.85
C GLN A 665 -31.81 -16.12 -10.23
N LEU A 666 -32.36 -15.11 -10.93
CA LEU A 666 -32.86 -15.25 -12.28
C LEU A 666 -31.71 -15.59 -13.27
N LEU A 667 -30.59 -14.87 -13.20
CA LEU A 667 -29.41 -15.16 -14.01
C LEU A 667 -28.94 -16.60 -13.80
N TYR A 668 -28.84 -17.05 -12.54
CA TYR A 668 -28.46 -18.41 -12.20
C TYR A 668 -29.45 -19.45 -12.77
N LYS A 669 -30.75 -19.28 -12.53
CA LYS A 669 -31.80 -20.19 -12.99
C LYS A 669 -31.89 -20.26 -14.52
N SER A 670 -31.48 -19.21 -15.23
CA SER A 670 -31.47 -19.16 -16.70
C SER A 670 -30.20 -19.77 -17.31
N GLY A 671 -29.30 -20.34 -16.49
CA GLY A 671 -28.11 -21.07 -16.96
C GLY A 671 -26.79 -20.32 -16.79
N GLY A 672 -26.77 -19.17 -16.10
CA GLY A 672 -25.53 -18.49 -15.70
C GLY A 672 -24.77 -19.34 -14.67
N PHE A 673 -23.48 -19.58 -14.92
CA PHE A 673 -22.61 -20.32 -14.01
C PHE A 673 -21.96 -19.35 -13.00
N PRO A 674 -22.17 -19.50 -11.68
CA PRO A 674 -21.62 -18.57 -10.70
C PRO A 674 -20.09 -18.73 -10.64
N CYS A 675 -19.38 -17.61 -10.71
CA CYS A 675 -17.91 -17.57 -10.71
C CYS A 675 -17.41 -16.48 -9.76
N GLY A 676 -16.20 -16.67 -9.25
CA GLY A 676 -15.54 -15.73 -8.35
C GLY A 676 -14.41 -14.93 -8.99
N TYR A 677 -13.86 -14.00 -8.20
CA TYR A 677 -12.79 -13.09 -8.64
C TYR A 677 -11.51 -13.79 -9.07
N ARG A 678 -11.18 -14.97 -8.52
CA ARG A 678 -10.00 -15.73 -8.95
C ARG A 678 -10.12 -16.25 -10.39
N ALA A 679 -11.34 -16.53 -10.85
CA ALA A 679 -11.58 -16.86 -12.26
C ALA A 679 -11.42 -15.61 -13.15
N ILE A 680 -11.89 -14.43 -12.71
CA ILE A 680 -11.64 -13.15 -13.42
C ILE A 680 -10.14 -12.94 -13.62
N GLU A 681 -9.32 -13.12 -12.56
CA GLU A 681 -7.87 -12.96 -12.66
C GLU A 681 -7.24 -13.88 -13.72
N SER A 682 -7.60 -15.15 -13.74
CA SER A 682 -7.11 -16.08 -14.75
C SER A 682 -7.56 -15.70 -16.17
N LEU A 683 -8.83 -15.32 -16.33
CA LEU A 683 -9.44 -14.95 -17.61
C LEU A 683 -8.83 -13.65 -18.18
N ARG A 684 -8.67 -12.60 -17.35
CA ARG A 684 -8.13 -11.31 -17.78
C ARG A 684 -6.64 -11.40 -18.16
N LEU A 685 -5.87 -12.24 -17.41
CA LEU A 685 -4.44 -12.47 -17.69
C LEU A 685 -4.23 -13.01 -19.09
N GLU A 686 -5.04 -13.98 -19.53
CA GLU A 686 -4.96 -14.55 -20.89
C GLU A 686 -5.24 -13.51 -21.98
N LYS A 687 -6.08 -12.51 -21.70
CA LYS A 687 -6.47 -11.46 -22.65
C LYS A 687 -5.57 -10.22 -22.60
N GLY A 688 -4.60 -10.20 -21.71
CA GLY A 688 -3.72 -9.04 -21.54
C GLY A 688 -4.41 -7.83 -20.92
N TYR A 689 -5.52 -8.01 -20.20
CA TYR A 689 -6.19 -6.90 -19.50
C TYR A 689 -5.48 -6.60 -18.18
N LEU A 690 -5.31 -5.33 -17.93
CA LEU A 690 -4.50 -4.81 -16.83
C LEU A 690 -5.35 -4.40 -15.64
N ALA A 691 -4.75 -4.46 -14.45
CA ALA A 691 -5.35 -3.98 -13.22
C ALA A 691 -4.50 -2.86 -12.62
N TRP A 692 -5.14 -1.77 -12.20
CA TRP A 692 -4.48 -0.71 -11.46
C TRP A 692 -4.03 -1.23 -10.09
N GLY A 693 -2.83 -0.83 -9.64
CA GLY A 693 -2.17 -1.39 -8.46
C GLY A 693 -1.44 -2.72 -8.72
N GLY A 694 -1.76 -3.42 -9.80
CA GLY A 694 -1.05 -4.60 -10.28
C GLY A 694 -0.01 -4.24 -11.35
N GLU A 695 -0.45 -4.21 -12.61
CA GLU A 695 0.43 -3.92 -13.76
C GLU A 695 0.58 -2.42 -14.00
N ILE A 696 -0.42 -1.62 -13.74
CA ILE A 696 -0.41 -0.16 -13.96
C ILE A 696 -0.57 0.61 -12.64
N ASN A 697 0.12 1.73 -12.53
CA ASN A 697 0.09 2.65 -11.39
C ASN A 697 0.69 4.01 -11.79
N THR A 698 0.93 4.89 -10.83
CA THR A 698 1.42 6.25 -11.04
C THR A 698 2.84 6.34 -11.63
N GLU A 699 3.64 5.26 -11.61
CA GLU A 699 5.01 5.21 -12.18
C GLU A 699 5.05 4.86 -13.68
N TYR A 700 3.91 4.41 -14.24
CA TYR A 700 3.84 3.97 -15.64
C TYR A 700 2.89 4.85 -16.44
N ASN A 701 3.29 5.16 -17.66
CA ASN A 701 2.44 5.91 -18.58
C ASN A 701 1.70 4.97 -19.54
N PRO A 702 0.62 5.44 -20.20
CA PRO A 702 -0.16 4.60 -21.11
C PRO A 702 0.61 4.01 -22.29
N TYR A 703 1.69 4.65 -22.75
CA TYR A 703 2.50 4.12 -23.87
C TYR A 703 3.35 2.93 -23.42
N GLU A 704 3.94 3.00 -22.20
CA GLU A 704 4.66 1.88 -21.60
C GLU A 704 3.75 0.70 -21.32
N ALA A 705 2.52 0.97 -20.87
CA ALA A 705 1.53 -0.03 -20.52
C ALA A 705 0.78 -0.64 -21.72
N GLY A 706 1.01 -0.18 -22.96
CA GLY A 706 0.28 -0.65 -24.13
C GLY A 706 -1.15 -0.10 -24.25
N LEU A 707 -1.50 0.93 -23.47
CA LEU A 707 -2.84 1.54 -23.39
C LEU A 707 -2.98 2.79 -24.26
N ALA A 708 -2.16 2.96 -25.28
CA ALA A 708 -2.22 4.12 -26.18
C ALA A 708 -3.58 4.30 -26.88
N PHE A 709 -4.36 3.22 -27.01
CA PHE A 709 -5.72 3.25 -27.59
C PHE A 709 -6.73 3.97 -26.69
N ALA A 710 -6.46 4.07 -25.40
CA ALA A 710 -7.30 4.74 -24.40
C ALA A 710 -6.96 6.24 -24.24
N ILE A 711 -6.13 6.80 -25.14
CA ILE A 711 -5.79 8.22 -25.21
C ILE A 711 -6.45 8.82 -26.44
N SER A 712 -7.10 9.96 -26.27
CA SER A 712 -7.67 10.71 -27.42
C SER A 712 -6.57 11.18 -28.36
N LYS A 713 -6.79 10.94 -29.66
CA LYS A 713 -5.92 11.49 -30.73
C LYS A 713 -6.29 12.93 -31.10
N LYS A 714 -7.40 13.46 -30.59
CA LYS A 714 -7.98 14.75 -31.00
C LYS A 714 -7.80 15.83 -29.95
N LYS A 715 -7.64 15.45 -28.68
CA LYS A 715 -7.53 16.39 -27.56
C LYS A 715 -6.12 16.42 -26.99
N SER A 716 -5.66 17.62 -26.61
CA SER A 716 -4.30 17.87 -26.14
C SER A 716 -4.24 18.64 -24.82
N ASP A 717 -5.38 18.95 -24.22
CA ASP A 717 -5.53 19.84 -23.07
C ASP A 717 -6.13 19.18 -21.83
N PHE A 718 -6.04 17.85 -21.72
CA PHE A 718 -6.38 17.12 -20.50
C PHE A 718 -5.23 17.15 -19.49
N TYR A 719 -5.54 16.90 -18.21
CA TYR A 719 -4.53 16.88 -17.14
C TYR A 719 -3.45 15.83 -17.41
N GLY A 720 -2.18 16.21 -17.30
CA GLY A 720 -1.04 15.36 -17.65
C GLY A 720 -0.67 15.29 -19.15
N ALA A 721 -1.48 15.86 -20.05
CA ALA A 721 -1.25 15.79 -21.51
C ALA A 721 0.12 16.32 -21.95
N LYS A 722 0.57 17.43 -21.35
CA LYS A 722 1.88 18.04 -21.67
C LYS A 722 3.04 17.10 -21.34
N ALA A 723 3.02 16.48 -20.16
CA ALA A 723 4.04 15.51 -19.76
C ALA A 723 3.98 14.26 -20.66
N LEU A 724 2.77 13.73 -20.87
CA LEU A 724 2.57 12.55 -21.71
C LEU A 724 3.08 12.75 -23.15
N SER A 725 2.95 13.96 -23.72
CA SER A 725 3.43 14.25 -25.07
C SER A 725 4.93 14.04 -25.24
N ASN A 726 5.71 14.16 -24.17
CA ASN A 726 7.16 13.95 -24.14
C ASN A 726 7.54 12.48 -23.95
N LEU A 727 6.58 11.61 -23.59
CA LEU A 727 6.80 10.19 -23.25
C LEU A 727 6.41 9.21 -24.38
N LYS A 728 6.18 9.71 -25.61
CA LYS A 728 5.73 8.89 -26.75
C LYS A 728 6.70 7.79 -27.19
N SER A 729 7.97 7.93 -26.84
CA SER A 729 9.02 6.93 -27.13
C SER A 729 9.48 6.29 -25.85
N PRO A 730 8.74 5.27 -25.34
CA PRO A 730 9.07 4.63 -24.07
C PRO A 730 10.38 3.85 -24.19
N THR A 731 11.17 3.83 -23.12
CA THR A 731 12.42 3.05 -23.02
C THR A 731 12.17 1.63 -22.49
N ARG A 732 10.98 1.39 -21.97
CA ARG A 732 10.51 0.09 -21.46
C ARG A 732 9.07 -0.14 -21.93
N ARG A 733 8.63 -1.39 -21.92
CA ARG A 733 7.25 -1.76 -22.25
C ARG A 733 6.79 -2.91 -21.38
N LEU A 734 5.49 -2.90 -21.04
CA LEU A 734 4.83 -4.04 -20.43
C LEU A 734 4.72 -5.17 -21.44
N VAL A 735 5.10 -6.38 -21.02
CA VAL A 735 4.98 -7.60 -21.80
C VAL A 735 4.35 -8.72 -20.98
N GLN A 736 3.76 -9.69 -21.66
CA GLN A 736 3.47 -11.00 -21.05
C GLN A 736 4.68 -11.91 -21.19
N ILE A 737 5.03 -12.60 -20.12
CA ILE A 737 6.02 -13.68 -20.08
C ILE A 737 5.24 -14.96 -19.81
N VAL A 738 5.46 -16.00 -20.62
CA VAL A 738 4.80 -17.27 -20.45
C VAL A 738 5.81 -18.37 -20.12
N PHE A 739 5.35 -19.34 -19.34
CA PHE A 739 6.08 -20.54 -18.95
C PHE A 739 5.32 -21.75 -19.49
N ASP A 740 6.02 -22.72 -20.05
CA ASP A 740 5.39 -23.91 -20.66
C ASP A 740 4.70 -24.78 -19.61
N ASP A 741 5.20 -24.80 -18.38
CA ASP A 741 4.53 -25.49 -17.28
C ASP A 741 3.53 -24.57 -16.58
N ILE A 742 2.24 -24.87 -16.69
CA ILE A 742 1.14 -24.12 -16.07
C ILE A 742 1.25 -24.03 -14.54
N LYS A 743 1.98 -24.92 -13.89
CA LYS A 743 2.16 -24.95 -12.44
C LYS A 743 3.23 -23.99 -11.95
N GLN A 744 4.04 -23.46 -12.86
CA GLN A 744 5.16 -22.57 -12.55
C GLN A 744 4.71 -21.13 -12.49
N VAL A 745 3.93 -20.78 -11.47
CA VAL A 745 3.24 -19.49 -11.32
C VAL A 745 4.09 -18.50 -10.53
N PRO A 746 4.49 -17.37 -11.13
CA PRO A 746 5.14 -16.27 -10.40
C PRO A 746 4.18 -15.60 -9.42
N LEU A 747 4.72 -15.08 -8.30
CA LEU A 747 3.97 -14.45 -7.23
C LEU A 747 4.03 -12.92 -7.24
N GLY A 748 4.93 -12.35 -8.05
CA GLY A 748 5.27 -10.93 -8.09
C GLY A 748 6.62 -10.62 -7.44
N SER A 749 7.31 -9.62 -8.00
CA SER A 749 8.64 -9.16 -7.59
C SER A 749 9.81 -10.11 -7.88
N GLU A 750 9.60 -11.26 -8.47
CA GLU A 750 10.67 -12.16 -8.92
C GLU A 750 11.58 -11.43 -9.94
N PRO A 751 12.93 -11.52 -9.79
CA PRO A 751 13.84 -10.90 -10.73
C PRO A 751 13.81 -11.61 -12.08
N ILE A 752 13.93 -10.80 -13.12
CA ILE A 752 14.07 -11.25 -14.53
C ILE A 752 15.47 -10.91 -14.98
N ARG A 753 16.16 -11.87 -15.61
CA ARG A 753 17.48 -11.61 -16.18
C ARG A 753 17.59 -12.02 -17.65
N SER A 754 18.50 -11.37 -18.34
CA SER A 754 19.04 -11.76 -19.64
C SER A 754 20.56 -11.67 -19.56
N ASN A 755 21.27 -12.65 -20.11
CA ASN A 755 22.73 -12.68 -20.10
C ASN A 755 23.34 -12.44 -18.70
N ASN A 756 22.78 -13.06 -17.66
CA ASN A 756 23.14 -12.90 -16.24
C ASN A 756 22.96 -11.49 -15.64
N GLN A 757 22.38 -10.55 -16.36
CA GLN A 757 22.04 -9.23 -15.84
C GLN A 757 20.56 -9.15 -15.50
N VAL A 758 20.20 -8.66 -14.30
CA VAL A 758 18.83 -8.38 -13.93
C VAL A 758 18.34 -7.17 -14.72
N ILE A 759 17.26 -7.37 -15.49
CA ILE A 759 16.67 -6.37 -16.41
C ILE A 759 15.28 -5.90 -16.01
N GLY A 760 14.67 -6.55 -15.04
CA GLY A 760 13.32 -6.22 -14.58
C GLY A 760 12.85 -7.14 -13.47
N ARG A 761 11.57 -7.02 -13.14
CA ARG A 761 10.89 -7.89 -12.16
C ARG A 761 9.46 -8.17 -12.61
N ILE A 762 8.93 -9.29 -12.15
CA ILE A 762 7.53 -9.66 -12.35
C ILE A 762 6.62 -8.66 -11.60
N LYS A 763 5.52 -8.27 -12.22
CA LYS A 763 4.46 -7.44 -11.63
C LYS A 763 3.35 -8.30 -11.05
N SER A 764 2.82 -9.23 -11.84
CA SER A 764 1.76 -10.15 -11.46
C SER A 764 1.91 -11.45 -12.23
N GLY A 765 1.27 -12.52 -11.76
CA GLY A 765 1.27 -13.81 -12.45
C GLY A 765 0.08 -14.67 -12.05
N GLY A 766 -0.23 -15.66 -12.89
CA GLY A 766 -1.31 -16.59 -12.67
C GLY A 766 -1.34 -17.71 -13.71
N GLN A 767 -2.36 -18.55 -13.62
CA GLN A 767 -2.57 -19.66 -14.53
C GLN A 767 -3.51 -19.26 -15.67
N GLY A 768 -3.11 -19.52 -16.92
CA GLY A 768 -3.95 -19.44 -18.10
C GLY A 768 -4.46 -20.82 -18.45
N TYR A 769 -5.65 -21.17 -18.02
CA TYR A 769 -6.20 -22.53 -18.17
C TYR A 769 -6.57 -22.86 -19.61
N THR A 770 -7.02 -21.90 -20.42
CA THR A 770 -7.33 -22.09 -21.84
C THR A 770 -6.05 -22.37 -22.64
N VAL A 771 -5.00 -21.59 -22.38
CA VAL A 771 -3.71 -21.72 -23.09
C VAL A 771 -2.80 -22.77 -22.48
N ASN A 772 -3.17 -23.30 -21.32
CA ASN A 772 -2.42 -24.29 -20.54
C ASN A 772 -0.98 -23.86 -20.24
N LYS A 773 -0.79 -22.61 -19.81
CA LYS A 773 0.49 -22.00 -19.47
C LYS A 773 0.39 -21.15 -18.21
N ALA A 774 1.48 -21.00 -17.49
CA ALA A 774 1.58 -19.91 -16.53
C ALA A 774 1.94 -18.60 -17.25
N ILE A 775 1.31 -17.51 -16.83
CA ILE A 775 1.41 -16.19 -17.45
C ILE A 775 1.86 -15.19 -16.39
N ALA A 776 2.77 -14.30 -16.75
CA ALA A 776 3.19 -13.19 -15.91
C ALA A 776 3.28 -11.89 -16.71
N PHE A 777 3.17 -10.76 -16.01
CA PHE A 777 3.42 -9.43 -16.59
C PHE A 777 4.70 -8.84 -16.02
N ALA A 778 5.45 -8.15 -16.88
CA ALA A 778 6.63 -7.40 -16.48
C ALA A 778 6.90 -6.22 -17.41
N TYR A 779 7.49 -5.14 -16.85
CA TYR A 779 8.08 -4.08 -17.67
C TYR A 779 9.53 -4.44 -17.97
N LEU A 780 9.86 -4.47 -19.25
CA LEU A 780 11.21 -4.76 -19.74
C LEU A 780 11.74 -3.61 -20.59
N PRO A 781 13.07 -3.38 -20.64
CA PRO A 781 13.68 -2.51 -21.63
C PRO A 781 13.28 -2.94 -23.05
N ILE A 782 13.12 -1.98 -23.96
CA ILE A 782 12.53 -2.20 -25.30
C ILE A 782 13.24 -3.31 -26.09
N GLU A 783 14.56 -3.43 -25.96
CA GLU A 783 15.37 -4.45 -26.63
C GLU A 783 15.04 -5.90 -26.24
N PHE A 784 14.30 -6.10 -25.13
CA PHE A 784 13.89 -7.42 -24.65
C PHE A 784 12.39 -7.68 -24.81
N THR A 785 11.66 -6.84 -25.54
CA THR A 785 10.18 -6.93 -25.62
C THR A 785 9.67 -7.66 -26.85
N GLU A 786 10.53 -8.11 -27.74
CA GLU A 786 10.12 -8.85 -28.95
C GLU A 786 9.57 -10.25 -28.60
N PRO A 787 8.43 -10.64 -29.22
CA PRO A 787 7.85 -11.97 -29.00
C PRO A 787 8.86 -13.09 -29.28
N GLY A 788 8.89 -14.10 -28.41
CA GLY A 788 9.84 -15.22 -28.47
C GLY A 788 11.18 -14.95 -27.76
N THR A 789 11.41 -13.74 -27.25
CA THR A 789 12.61 -13.44 -26.46
C THR A 789 12.65 -14.33 -25.22
N LYS A 790 13.72 -15.09 -25.05
CA LYS A 790 13.94 -15.97 -23.89
C LYS A 790 14.54 -15.20 -22.74
N LEU A 791 13.99 -15.42 -21.56
CA LEU A 791 14.34 -14.77 -20.31
C LEU A 791 14.41 -15.80 -19.19
N ASP A 792 15.23 -15.55 -18.19
CA ASP A 792 15.22 -16.34 -16.96
C ASP A 792 14.51 -15.55 -15.85
N VAL A 793 13.63 -16.23 -15.12
CA VAL A 793 12.93 -15.70 -13.94
C VAL A 793 13.28 -16.55 -12.72
N GLU A 794 13.64 -15.92 -11.61
CA GLU A 794 14.06 -16.62 -10.40
C GLU A 794 12.87 -16.92 -9.47
N PHE A 795 12.69 -18.19 -9.13
CA PHE A 795 11.76 -18.64 -8.11
C PHE A 795 12.55 -19.26 -6.95
N PHE A 796 12.48 -18.66 -5.77
CA PHE A 796 13.11 -19.18 -4.53
C PHE A 796 14.58 -19.62 -4.72
N GLY A 797 15.37 -18.80 -5.43
CA GLY A 797 16.77 -19.06 -5.70
C GLY A 797 17.09 -19.89 -6.94
N VAL A 798 16.08 -20.39 -7.67
CA VAL A 798 16.23 -21.18 -8.88
C VAL A 798 15.75 -20.41 -10.11
N TRP A 799 16.58 -20.33 -11.15
CA TRP A 799 16.25 -19.67 -12.41
C TRP A 799 15.52 -20.59 -13.37
N HIS A 800 14.38 -20.14 -13.89
CA HIS A 800 13.52 -20.85 -14.80
C HIS A 800 13.33 -20.05 -16.09
N GLN A 801 13.35 -20.75 -17.22
CA GLN A 801 13.15 -20.11 -18.52
C GLN A 801 11.69 -19.80 -18.79
N GLY A 802 11.43 -18.56 -19.16
CA GLY A 802 10.19 -18.10 -19.77
C GLY A 802 10.47 -17.39 -21.09
N TYR A 803 9.45 -17.00 -21.82
CA TYR A 803 9.59 -16.24 -23.06
C TYR A 803 8.48 -15.17 -23.19
N VAL A 804 8.82 -14.08 -23.89
CA VAL A 804 7.87 -13.00 -24.17
C VAL A 804 6.81 -13.52 -25.13
N ALA A 805 5.54 -13.39 -24.75
CA ALA A 805 4.39 -13.77 -25.61
C ALA A 805 4.05 -12.64 -26.59
N GLN A 806 3.36 -13.01 -27.66
CA GLN A 806 2.69 -12.04 -28.52
C GLN A 806 1.38 -11.60 -27.83
N MET A 807 1.29 -10.33 -27.44
CA MET A 807 0.06 -9.75 -26.89
C MET A 807 -0.96 -9.43 -27.98
#